data_9c1acc079e345003189ed775a1c9d2ba
#
_entry.id   9c1acc079e345003189ed775a1c9d2ba
#
_cell.length_a   1.000
_cell.length_b   1.000
_cell.length_c   1.000
_cell.angle_alpha   90.00
_cell.angle_beta   90.00
_cell.angle_gamma   90.00
#
_symmetry.space_group_name_H-M   'P 1'
#
loop_
_entity.id
_entity.type
_entity.pdbx_description
1 polymer ?
#
loop_
_entity_poly.entity_id
_entity_poly.type
_entity_poly.pdbx_seq_one_letter_code
_entity_poly.pdbx_strand_id
1 'polypeptide(L)'
;MATDIRHQPENGYYSEPTQPSPTENLSRRSLMRLPRTLSPLETWGFGMTGLIAAVAIGPSMHVALGPNAFLVWLPTVLMGVMLNLQVKRLGEQWPEMSGGTPNYITRLLSNFPLLGRYAAIAYFLAWAVYPSVNAIILTELIKANLEPLAIACPETLLRIGFTLIAYIVAFSGSRALAILHAFFIIPAMGFLLVFSIQGMGWLAFSPDSPGLFPSSWPTLTFIDWAKWSFFAIYGPCACETASSFVADSRLPRETLRVLSLTAWLIPPVYLGSSWILMRLATSPELGEDSFNNLLAAASPFWGPSASLIVTLLLASSSLLSSATCVSNSPRILYQLALDGHVSPVFAYISRRGVLEPALVFSLLLGLIGLVWGDVTRIVVVCSASYVIMLMALYLGMWLRRGSPEVRWPWWGAGFFVFDGVVLVVGGLGWGWQDLTIGVLFPVAILAVDAAIRRISFAPFHRAWWIRHYRARRKSQIEDFVAFQVVVLILLVCSAVGIGWVVRSTLDSNSSVGSNLLVVLILTVTFIGVAIACWTSLPQVVSMDEAREAAEQLFVIAIDAIVVLDENGMIRQANPASERLFELSTGQLIGRHLNKLLPGLANQPERWPSRSEQTLNLPAEDSRILEVAISDRFSQDASLFNQELQEYVVILRDITDRKQAQESLQKANEELEIKVENRTSELRYTVEQLQNEIEERQQIEANLRAMQNQIVVQEKLASLGSLTQALPTKSETP
;
A
#
# COMPACT_ATOMS: atom_id res chain seq x y z
N MET A 1 -41.56 45.32 -50.38
CA MET A 1 -41.08 43.96 -50.64
C MET A 1 -39.86 43.77 -49.66
N ALA A 2 -40.14 43.27 -48.51
CA ALA A 2 -39.18 42.95 -47.46
C ALA A 2 -39.35 41.48 -47.18
N THR A 3 -38.29 40.72 -47.38
CA THR A 3 -38.20 39.30 -47.08
C THR A 3 -37.60 39.08 -45.65
N ASP A 4 -38.44 38.53 -44.86
CA ASP A 4 -38.21 38.09 -43.48
C ASP A 4 -37.16 36.95 -43.43
N ILE A 5 -36.01 37.15 -42.75
CA ILE A 5 -35.04 36.09 -42.40
C ILE A 5 -35.23 35.81 -40.91
N ARG A 6 -35.93 34.71 -40.57
CA ARG A 6 -36.03 34.18 -39.23
C ARG A 6 -34.72 33.54 -38.82
N HIS A 7 -34.06 34.08 -37.80
CA HIS A 7 -33.03 33.41 -37.03
C HIS A 7 -33.65 32.25 -36.23
N GLN A 8 -33.20 31.04 -36.49
CA GLN A 8 -33.35 29.91 -35.56
C GLN A 8 -32.29 30.01 -34.45
N PRO A 9 -32.66 29.75 -33.18
CA PRO A 9 -31.65 29.64 -32.10
C PRO A 9 -30.95 28.28 -32.19
N GLU A 10 -29.61 28.31 -32.23
CA GLU A 10 -28.74 27.14 -32.05
C GLU A 10 -28.99 26.53 -30.67
N ASN A 11 -29.57 25.34 -30.65
CA ASN A 11 -29.62 24.48 -29.46
C ASN A 11 -28.22 24.01 -29.12
N GLY A 12 -27.57 24.68 -28.15
CA GLY A 12 -26.39 24.16 -27.46
C GLY A 12 -26.75 22.88 -26.70
N TYR A 13 -26.34 21.75 -27.25
CA TYR A 13 -26.33 20.47 -26.53
C TYR A 13 -25.36 20.58 -25.36
N TYR A 14 -25.89 20.88 -24.16
CA TYR A 14 -25.24 20.49 -22.93
C TYR A 14 -25.28 18.97 -22.87
N SER A 15 -24.17 18.33 -23.24
CA SER A 15 -23.95 16.90 -22.95
C SER A 15 -23.93 16.74 -21.44
N GLU A 16 -24.95 16.08 -20.89
CA GLU A 16 -24.91 15.55 -19.52
C GLU A 16 -23.60 14.77 -19.32
N PRO A 17 -22.92 14.94 -18.17
CA PRO A 17 -21.72 14.18 -17.91
C PRO A 17 -22.08 12.69 -17.89
N THR A 18 -21.65 11.97 -18.92
CA THR A 18 -21.76 10.52 -19.03
C THR A 18 -21.26 9.89 -17.73
N GLN A 19 -22.12 9.13 -17.07
CA GLN A 19 -21.72 8.35 -15.90
C GLN A 19 -20.53 7.47 -16.29
N PRO A 20 -19.42 7.50 -15.53
CA PRO A 20 -18.23 6.71 -15.87
C PRO A 20 -18.58 5.23 -15.89
N SER A 21 -18.06 4.52 -16.89
CA SER A 21 -18.29 3.09 -17.07
C SER A 21 -17.90 2.29 -15.82
N PRO A 22 -18.51 1.13 -15.54
CA PRO A 22 -18.14 0.28 -14.40
C PRO A 22 -16.64 -0.05 -14.34
N THR A 23 -15.98 -0.18 -15.48
CA THR A 23 -14.52 -0.39 -15.60
C THR A 23 -13.70 0.85 -15.24
N GLU A 24 -14.19 2.06 -15.55
CA GLU A 24 -13.56 3.33 -15.18
C GLU A 24 -13.69 3.61 -13.68
N ASN A 25 -14.81 3.20 -13.07
CA ASN A 25 -15.01 3.26 -11.63
C ASN A 25 -14.15 2.24 -10.86
N LEU A 26 -13.89 1.05 -11.42
CA LEU A 26 -12.98 0.05 -10.84
C LEU A 26 -11.53 0.52 -10.91
N SER A 27 -11.08 1.08 -12.04
CA SER A 27 -9.72 1.63 -12.18
C SER A 27 -9.49 2.87 -11.29
N ARG A 28 -10.50 3.74 -11.13
CA ARG A 28 -10.43 4.88 -10.18
C ARG A 28 -10.39 4.43 -8.73
N ARG A 29 -11.06 3.35 -8.36
CA ARG A 29 -11.03 2.79 -6.99
C ARG A 29 -9.71 2.09 -6.67
N SER A 30 -9.09 1.41 -7.61
CA SER A 30 -7.78 0.76 -7.42
C SER A 30 -6.64 1.78 -7.22
N LEU A 31 -6.67 2.91 -7.91
CA LEU A 31 -5.71 4.02 -7.78
C LEU A 31 -5.84 4.81 -6.45
N MET A 32 -6.83 4.51 -5.62
CA MET A 32 -7.11 5.21 -4.36
C MET A 32 -6.80 4.36 -3.12
N ARG A 33 -6.42 3.10 -3.25
CA ARG A 33 -6.11 2.25 -2.09
C ARG A 33 -4.60 2.22 -1.82
N LEU A 34 -4.23 2.29 -0.53
CA LEU A 34 -2.87 2.03 -0.11
C LEU A 34 -2.49 0.59 -0.47
N PRO A 35 -1.28 0.38 -1.02
CA PRO A 35 -0.83 -0.97 -1.34
C PRO A 35 -0.64 -1.77 -0.05
N ARG A 36 -1.14 -3.01 -0.02
CA ARG A 36 -0.96 -3.94 1.11
C ARG A 36 0.43 -4.56 1.07
N THR A 37 1.44 -3.78 1.39
CA THR A 37 2.86 -4.18 1.28
C THR A 37 3.47 -4.61 2.60
N LEU A 38 2.90 -4.21 3.73
CA LEU A 38 3.48 -4.47 5.05
C LEU A 38 3.21 -5.90 5.52
N SER A 39 4.24 -6.58 6.00
CA SER A 39 4.12 -7.85 6.72
C SER A 39 3.56 -7.63 8.14
N PRO A 40 2.97 -8.65 8.79
CA PRO A 40 2.54 -8.53 10.18
C PRO A 40 3.64 -8.09 11.15
N LEU A 41 4.87 -8.60 10.97
CA LEU A 41 6.00 -8.26 11.82
C LEU A 41 6.37 -6.77 11.71
N GLU A 42 6.34 -6.22 10.50
CA GLU A 42 6.58 -4.79 10.24
C GLU A 42 5.51 -3.92 10.91
N THR A 43 4.24 -4.34 10.88
CA THR A 43 3.14 -3.61 11.54
C THR A 43 3.17 -3.75 13.07
N TRP A 44 3.68 -4.88 13.60
CA TRP A 44 3.84 -5.09 15.04
C TRP A 44 4.80 -4.09 15.66
N GLY A 45 5.87 -3.73 14.97
CA GLY A 45 6.82 -2.73 15.43
C GLY A 45 6.15 -1.42 15.81
N PHE A 46 5.27 -0.91 14.97
CA PHE A 46 4.53 0.34 15.24
C PHE A 46 3.63 0.23 16.49
N GLY A 47 2.93 -0.88 16.68
CA GLY A 47 2.07 -1.09 17.84
C GLY A 47 2.82 -1.21 19.16
N MET A 48 4.06 -1.73 19.14
CA MET A 48 4.87 -1.88 20.35
C MET A 48 5.57 -0.59 20.77
N THR A 49 5.65 0.42 19.92
CA THR A 49 6.34 1.70 20.24
C THR A 49 5.73 2.40 21.45
N GLY A 50 4.42 2.30 21.67
CA GLY A 50 3.77 2.84 22.86
C GLY A 50 4.35 2.28 24.18
N LEU A 51 4.78 1.02 24.19
CA LEU A 51 5.39 0.41 25.39
C LEU A 51 6.72 1.08 25.77
N ILE A 52 7.51 1.51 24.77
CA ILE A 52 8.81 2.15 25.03
C ILE A 52 8.63 3.57 25.61
N ALA A 53 7.46 4.19 25.42
CA ALA A 53 7.16 5.50 26.01
C ALA A 53 7.23 5.51 27.56
N ALA A 54 7.14 4.35 28.21
CA ALA A 54 7.34 4.20 29.65
C ALA A 54 8.70 4.78 30.11
N VAL A 55 9.73 4.67 29.27
CA VAL A 55 11.10 5.15 29.54
C VAL A 55 11.18 6.68 29.52
N ALA A 56 10.37 7.35 28.71
CA ALA A 56 10.37 8.80 28.57
C ALA A 56 9.56 9.50 29.69
N ILE A 57 8.39 8.95 30.03
CA ILE A 57 7.45 9.59 30.97
C ILE A 57 7.69 9.17 32.43
N GLY A 58 8.08 7.90 32.64
CA GLY A 58 8.23 7.31 33.96
C GLY A 58 9.17 8.06 34.90
N PRO A 59 10.42 8.36 34.50
CA PRO A 59 11.38 9.02 35.37
C PRO A 59 10.92 10.36 35.92
N SER A 60 10.46 11.28 35.06
CA SER A 60 9.98 12.61 35.46
C SER A 60 8.82 12.55 36.45
N MET A 61 7.90 11.60 36.26
CA MET A 61 6.77 11.40 37.17
C MET A 61 7.24 10.89 38.55
N HIS A 62 8.25 9.98 38.59
CA HIS A 62 8.81 9.47 39.83
C HIS A 62 9.59 10.54 40.62
N VAL A 63 10.27 11.43 39.93
CA VAL A 63 10.93 12.59 40.56
C VAL A 63 9.89 13.47 41.27
N ALA A 64 8.78 13.74 40.61
CA ALA A 64 7.74 14.64 41.13
C ALA A 64 6.86 14.00 42.23
N LEU A 65 6.51 12.73 42.12
CA LEU A 65 5.52 12.07 42.99
C LEU A 65 6.13 10.99 43.91
N GLY A 66 7.39 10.64 43.71
CA GLY A 66 8.02 9.53 44.43
C GLY A 66 7.24 8.22 44.27
N PRO A 67 6.99 7.48 45.39
CA PRO A 67 6.24 6.23 45.34
C PRO A 67 4.81 6.36 44.79
N ASN A 68 4.19 7.52 44.96
CA ASN A 68 2.82 7.77 44.49
C ASN A 68 2.67 7.75 42.96
N ALA A 69 3.75 7.86 42.18
CA ALA A 69 3.72 7.72 40.73
C ALA A 69 3.09 6.38 40.29
N PHE A 70 3.27 5.31 41.06
CA PHE A 70 2.64 4.02 40.81
C PHE A 70 1.11 4.09 40.79
N LEU A 71 0.51 4.93 41.67
CA LEU A 71 -0.94 5.12 41.76
C LEU A 71 -1.51 5.85 40.54
N VAL A 72 -0.70 6.60 39.83
CA VAL A 72 -1.07 7.26 38.56
C VAL A 72 -1.12 6.22 37.44
N TRP A 73 -0.17 5.26 37.43
CA TRP A 73 -0.11 4.23 36.40
C TRP A 73 -1.28 3.23 36.46
N LEU A 74 -1.82 2.93 37.63
CA LEU A 74 -2.87 1.91 37.77
C LEU A 74 -4.08 2.14 36.87
N PRO A 75 -4.80 3.29 36.93
CA PRO A 75 -5.97 3.52 36.09
C PRO A 75 -5.61 3.67 34.62
N THR A 76 -4.47 4.28 34.30
CA THR A 76 -4.06 4.51 32.92
C THR A 76 -3.61 3.23 32.21
N VAL A 77 -2.95 2.31 32.92
CA VAL A 77 -2.61 0.96 32.45
C VAL A 77 -3.90 0.16 32.19
N LEU A 78 -4.86 0.17 33.11
CA LEU A 78 -6.14 -0.51 32.91
C LEU A 78 -6.87 0.03 31.66
N MET A 79 -6.88 1.35 31.50
CA MET A 79 -7.47 2.00 30.34
C MET A 79 -6.75 1.59 29.05
N GLY A 80 -5.41 1.60 29.02
CA GLY A 80 -4.61 1.16 27.87
C GLY A 80 -4.87 -0.28 27.46
N VAL A 81 -4.96 -1.21 28.44
CA VAL A 81 -5.30 -2.62 28.19
C VAL A 81 -6.68 -2.74 27.53
N MET A 82 -7.70 -2.11 28.13
CA MET A 82 -9.07 -2.19 27.61
C MET A 82 -9.22 -1.50 26.27
N LEU A 83 -8.52 -0.37 26.05
CA LEU A 83 -8.50 0.34 24.77
C LEU A 83 -7.95 -0.55 23.66
N ASN A 84 -6.79 -1.18 23.87
CA ASN A 84 -6.18 -2.07 22.86
C ASN A 84 -7.11 -3.22 22.47
N LEU A 85 -7.78 -3.85 23.44
CA LEU A 85 -8.72 -4.93 23.19
C LEU A 85 -9.98 -4.45 22.46
N GLN A 86 -10.45 -3.23 22.75
CA GLN A 86 -11.59 -2.63 22.07
C GLN A 86 -11.24 -2.20 20.63
N VAL A 87 -10.09 -1.54 20.44
CA VAL A 87 -9.61 -1.11 19.12
C VAL A 87 -9.36 -2.31 18.21
N LYS A 88 -8.85 -3.43 18.75
CA LYS A 88 -8.78 -4.68 18.00
C LYS A 88 -10.12 -5.07 17.40
N ARG A 89 -11.20 -5.04 18.21
CA ARG A 89 -12.53 -5.40 17.73
C ARG A 89 -13.08 -4.42 16.67
N LEU A 90 -12.82 -3.12 16.84
CA LEU A 90 -13.17 -2.12 15.83
C LEU A 90 -12.41 -2.36 14.51
N GLY A 91 -11.12 -2.69 14.58
CA GLY A 91 -10.32 -3.05 13.42
C GLY A 91 -10.76 -4.34 12.71
N GLU A 92 -11.25 -5.33 13.46
CA GLU A 92 -11.88 -6.55 12.91
C GLU A 92 -13.16 -6.22 12.13
N GLN A 93 -13.93 -5.22 12.56
CA GLN A 93 -15.15 -4.76 11.90
C GLN A 93 -14.84 -3.90 10.64
N TRP A 94 -13.79 -3.09 10.70
CA TRP A 94 -13.43 -2.15 9.63
C TRP A 94 -11.96 -2.32 9.15
N PRO A 95 -11.58 -3.48 8.61
CA PRO A 95 -10.19 -3.79 8.24
C PRO A 95 -9.67 -2.98 7.04
N GLU A 96 -10.56 -2.32 6.31
CA GLU A 96 -10.21 -1.50 5.15
C GLU A 96 -9.86 -0.05 5.52
N MET A 97 -10.10 0.35 6.78
CA MET A 97 -9.85 1.73 7.20
C MET A 97 -8.39 1.94 7.58
N SER A 98 -7.74 2.88 6.93
CA SER A 98 -6.40 3.35 7.28
C SER A 98 -6.45 4.36 8.43
N GLY A 99 -5.33 4.55 9.15
CA GLY A 99 -5.23 5.52 10.24
C GLY A 99 -5.91 5.13 11.57
N GLY A 100 -6.51 3.94 11.65
CA GLY A 100 -6.94 3.29 12.90
C GLY A 100 -7.98 4.04 13.72
N THR A 101 -7.77 4.11 15.02
CA THR A 101 -8.71 4.60 16.04
C THR A 101 -9.41 5.93 15.71
N PRO A 102 -8.73 7.01 15.28
CA PRO A 102 -9.42 8.27 14.99
C PRO A 102 -10.45 8.13 13.86
N ASN A 103 -10.16 7.26 12.88
CA ASN A 103 -11.08 7.03 11.77
C ASN A 103 -12.21 6.07 12.16
N TYR A 104 -12.01 5.15 13.12
CA TYR A 104 -13.11 4.38 13.71
C TYR A 104 -14.08 5.28 14.47
N ILE A 105 -13.59 6.35 15.14
CA ILE A 105 -14.42 7.34 15.83
C ILE A 105 -15.38 8.02 14.86
N THR A 106 -14.95 8.37 13.65
CA THR A 106 -15.85 8.99 12.65
C THR A 106 -17.01 8.07 12.27
N ARG A 107 -16.79 6.74 12.29
CA ARG A 107 -17.84 5.74 12.06
C ARG A 107 -18.76 5.58 13.29
N LEU A 108 -18.17 5.51 14.49
CA LEU A 108 -18.94 5.43 15.73
C LEU A 108 -19.84 6.67 15.92
N LEU A 109 -19.33 7.84 15.58
CA LEU A 109 -20.02 9.13 15.66
C LEU A 109 -20.66 9.58 14.34
N SER A 110 -21.11 8.65 13.50
CA SER A 110 -21.73 8.99 12.20
C SER A 110 -22.91 9.97 12.30
N ASN A 111 -23.65 9.95 13.43
CA ASN A 111 -24.74 10.90 13.72
C ASN A 111 -24.22 12.29 14.15
N PHE A 112 -22.96 12.40 14.53
CA PHE A 112 -22.30 13.65 14.97
C PHE A 112 -21.00 13.88 14.17
N PRO A 113 -21.07 14.10 12.84
CA PRO A 113 -19.90 14.09 11.97
C PRO A 113 -18.90 15.19 12.29
N LEU A 114 -19.35 16.33 12.82
CA LEU A 114 -18.45 17.42 13.25
C LEU A 114 -17.60 17.02 14.45
N LEU A 115 -18.20 16.32 15.42
CA LEU A 115 -17.47 15.85 16.61
C LEU A 115 -16.48 14.75 16.23
N GLY A 116 -16.88 13.78 15.39
CA GLY A 116 -15.99 12.75 14.89
C GLY A 116 -14.80 13.31 14.12
N ARG A 117 -15.04 14.30 13.25
CA ARG A 117 -14.00 15.01 12.49
C ARG A 117 -13.05 15.78 13.40
N TYR A 118 -13.57 16.51 14.37
CA TYR A 118 -12.78 17.26 15.35
C TYR A 118 -11.89 16.32 16.17
N ALA A 119 -12.43 15.22 16.69
CA ALA A 119 -11.68 14.23 17.45
C ALA A 119 -10.57 13.56 16.64
N ALA A 120 -10.82 13.26 15.35
CA ALA A 120 -9.81 12.68 14.48
C ALA A 120 -8.66 13.67 14.19
N ILE A 121 -8.97 14.94 14.03
CA ILE A 121 -7.94 15.99 13.86
C ILE A 121 -7.20 16.28 15.18
N ALA A 122 -7.86 16.18 16.33
CA ALA A 122 -7.19 16.28 17.62
C ALA A 122 -6.16 15.15 17.80
N TYR A 123 -6.50 13.93 17.46
CA TYR A 123 -5.55 12.81 17.44
C TYR A 123 -4.41 13.05 16.43
N PHE A 124 -4.74 13.50 15.23
CA PHE A 124 -3.73 13.84 14.23
C PHE A 124 -2.71 14.86 14.76
N LEU A 125 -3.16 15.92 15.43
CA LEU A 125 -2.31 16.94 16.05
C LEU A 125 -1.36 16.34 17.08
N ALA A 126 -1.89 15.46 17.96
CA ALA A 126 -1.08 14.82 18.98
C ALA A 126 0.09 14.02 18.41
N TRP A 127 -0.09 13.38 17.23
CA TRP A 127 0.98 12.62 16.57
C TRP A 127 1.85 13.48 15.65
N ALA A 128 1.30 14.48 14.98
CA ALA A 128 2.04 15.28 14.00
C ALA A 128 3.12 16.18 14.64
N VAL A 129 2.87 16.65 15.86
CA VAL A 129 3.82 17.54 16.58
C VAL A 129 4.83 16.76 17.41
N TYR A 130 4.54 15.52 17.81
CA TYR A 130 5.37 14.73 18.72
C TYR A 130 6.81 14.41 18.24
N PRO A 131 7.11 14.34 16.94
CA PRO A 131 8.52 14.21 16.48
C PRO A 131 9.45 15.30 17.00
N SER A 132 8.96 16.52 17.22
CA SER A 132 9.75 17.59 17.82
C SER A 132 10.11 17.32 19.29
N VAL A 133 9.20 16.72 20.05
CA VAL A 133 9.45 16.30 21.44
C VAL A 133 10.59 15.28 21.47
N ASN A 134 10.50 14.24 20.63
CA ASN A 134 11.54 13.19 20.56
C ASN A 134 12.90 13.74 20.13
N ALA A 135 12.91 14.72 19.19
CA ALA A 135 14.15 15.37 18.76
C ALA A 135 14.79 16.19 19.88
N ILE A 136 13.98 16.87 20.70
CA ILE A 136 14.48 17.60 21.87
C ILE A 136 15.05 16.60 22.91
N ILE A 137 14.31 15.55 23.27
CA ILE A 137 14.76 14.51 24.23
C ILE A 137 16.09 13.88 23.78
N LEU A 138 16.21 13.54 22.48
CA LEU A 138 17.43 12.96 21.95
C LEU A 138 18.61 13.96 21.97
N THR A 139 18.33 15.24 21.75
CA THR A 139 19.33 16.31 21.86
C THR A 139 19.81 16.48 23.30
N GLU A 140 18.90 16.47 24.28
CA GLU A 140 19.25 16.54 25.71
C GLU A 140 20.09 15.32 26.14
N LEU A 141 19.78 14.14 25.65
CA LEU A 141 20.60 12.94 25.87
C LEU A 141 22.04 13.12 25.36
N ILE A 142 22.21 13.69 24.16
CA ILE A 142 23.54 14.00 23.60
C ILE A 142 24.24 15.07 24.45
N LYS A 143 23.53 16.13 24.82
CA LYS A 143 24.04 17.22 25.65
C LYS A 143 24.57 16.70 26.99
N ALA A 144 23.77 15.88 27.68
CA ALA A 144 24.18 15.28 28.96
C ALA A 144 25.46 14.43 28.84
N ASN A 145 25.73 13.82 27.68
CA ASN A 145 26.97 13.09 27.43
C ASN A 145 28.14 13.97 26.93
N LEU A 146 27.88 15.19 26.40
CA LEU A 146 28.93 16.13 25.98
C LEU A 146 29.37 17.08 27.09
N GLU A 147 28.50 17.40 28.04
CA GLU A 147 28.79 18.28 29.17
C GLU A 147 30.03 17.88 29.98
N PRO A 148 30.22 16.58 30.36
CA PRO A 148 31.40 16.16 31.08
C PRO A 148 32.72 16.34 30.30
N LEU A 149 32.64 16.48 28.97
CA LEU A 149 33.77 16.68 28.07
C LEU A 149 34.06 18.17 27.79
N ALA A 150 33.26 19.08 28.35
CA ALA A 150 33.29 20.53 28.08
C ALA A 150 33.13 20.87 26.59
N ILE A 151 32.41 20.03 25.82
CA ILE A 151 32.12 20.25 24.41
C ILE A 151 30.75 20.93 24.29
N ALA A 152 30.71 22.07 23.57
CA ALA A 152 29.46 22.78 23.32
C ALA A 152 28.53 21.95 22.40
N CYS A 153 27.32 21.68 22.88
CA CYS A 153 26.32 20.96 22.10
C CYS A 153 25.62 21.90 21.11
N PRO A 154 25.57 21.60 19.80
CA PRO A 154 24.84 22.40 18.81
C PRO A 154 23.34 22.07 18.83
N GLU A 155 22.63 22.42 19.91
CA GLU A 155 21.26 22.00 20.21
C GLU A 155 20.28 22.27 19.06
N THR A 156 20.28 23.49 18.51
CA THR A 156 19.36 23.86 17.43
C THR A 156 19.53 23.00 16.19
N LEU A 157 20.79 22.72 15.81
CA LEU A 157 21.10 21.89 14.64
C LEU A 157 20.64 20.45 14.85
N LEU A 158 20.87 19.90 16.03
CA LEU A 158 20.48 18.53 16.39
C LEU A 158 18.95 18.39 16.44
N ARG A 159 18.24 19.30 17.08
CA ARG A 159 16.77 19.32 17.15
C ARG A 159 16.13 19.34 15.76
N ILE A 160 16.60 20.24 14.87
CA ILE A 160 16.13 20.31 13.48
C ILE A 160 16.52 19.03 12.73
N GLY A 161 17.78 18.58 12.86
CA GLY A 161 18.29 17.39 12.18
C GLY A 161 17.50 16.13 12.53
N PHE A 162 17.29 15.84 13.81
CA PHE A 162 16.53 14.66 14.26
C PHE A 162 15.06 14.70 13.85
N THR A 163 14.45 15.90 13.83
CA THR A 163 13.09 16.04 13.29
C THR A 163 13.07 15.73 11.81
N LEU A 164 13.96 16.31 11.01
CA LEU A 164 13.98 16.14 9.56
C LEU A 164 14.32 14.71 9.14
N ILE A 165 15.24 14.05 9.85
CA ILE A 165 15.64 12.65 9.53
C ILE A 165 14.43 11.74 9.49
N ALA A 166 13.53 11.78 10.46
CA ALA A 166 12.33 10.95 10.50
C ALA A 166 11.44 11.17 9.25
N TYR A 167 11.27 12.43 8.83
CA TYR A 167 10.48 12.75 7.64
C TYR A 167 11.19 12.35 6.35
N ILE A 168 12.52 12.56 6.24
CA ILE A 168 13.31 12.12 5.08
C ILE A 168 13.15 10.61 4.86
N VAL A 169 13.23 9.83 5.96
CA VAL A 169 13.00 8.38 5.92
C VAL A 169 11.57 8.06 5.46
N ALA A 170 10.58 8.80 5.96
CA ALA A 170 9.18 8.58 5.57
C ALA A 170 8.90 8.90 4.09
N PHE A 171 9.57 9.89 3.52
CA PHE A 171 9.49 10.19 2.09
C PHE A 171 10.10 9.09 1.21
N SER A 172 10.95 8.23 1.76
CA SER A 172 11.46 7.05 1.05
C SER A 172 10.46 5.89 1.00
N GLY A 173 9.44 5.90 1.85
CA GLY A 173 8.36 4.91 1.87
C GLY A 173 8.07 4.38 3.28
N SER A 174 6.83 3.95 3.50
CA SER A 174 6.40 3.39 4.80
C SER A 174 7.10 2.09 5.17
N ARG A 175 7.53 1.31 4.19
CA ARG A 175 8.24 0.05 4.40
C ARG A 175 9.62 0.25 5.03
N ALA A 176 10.32 1.35 4.69
CA ALA A 176 11.59 1.71 5.31
C ALA A 176 11.47 1.84 6.83
N LEU A 177 10.49 2.62 7.26
CA LEU A 177 10.21 2.81 8.69
C LEU A 177 9.75 1.52 9.37
N ALA A 178 8.96 0.69 8.67
CA ALA A 178 8.46 -0.57 9.19
C ALA A 178 9.59 -1.60 9.42
N ILE A 179 10.53 -1.72 8.50
CA ILE A 179 11.72 -2.58 8.66
C ILE A 179 12.57 -2.10 9.86
N LEU A 180 12.77 -0.79 9.96
CA LEU A 180 13.50 -0.19 11.06
C LEU A 180 12.83 -0.48 12.40
N HIS A 181 11.51 -0.38 12.49
CA HIS A 181 10.76 -0.79 13.67
C HIS A 181 10.97 -2.26 14.00
N ALA A 182 10.81 -3.16 13.02
CA ALA A 182 10.99 -4.59 13.26
C ALA A 182 12.37 -4.93 13.79
N PHE A 183 13.41 -4.23 13.31
CA PHE A 183 14.79 -4.49 13.70
C PHE A 183 15.13 -3.97 15.11
N PHE A 184 14.67 -2.77 15.46
CA PHE A 184 15.04 -2.13 16.73
C PHE A 184 14.05 -2.34 17.86
N ILE A 185 12.76 -2.57 17.58
CA ILE A 185 11.74 -2.71 18.61
C ILE A 185 11.94 -3.97 19.46
N ILE A 186 12.36 -5.07 18.85
CA ILE A 186 12.53 -6.34 19.56
C ILE A 186 13.62 -6.24 20.62
N PRO A 187 14.85 -5.75 20.32
CA PRO A 187 15.87 -5.53 21.35
C PRO A 187 15.42 -4.51 22.41
N ALA A 188 14.85 -3.37 22.01
CA ALA A 188 14.41 -2.34 22.95
C ALA A 188 13.35 -2.87 23.92
N MET A 189 12.34 -3.60 23.41
CA MET A 189 11.34 -4.26 24.25
C MET A 189 11.93 -5.34 25.12
N GLY A 190 12.86 -6.14 24.57
CA GLY A 190 13.59 -7.16 25.32
C GLY A 190 14.31 -6.57 26.51
N PHE A 191 15.08 -5.50 26.32
CA PHE A 191 15.79 -4.82 27.42
C PHE A 191 14.84 -4.19 28.44
N LEU A 192 13.70 -3.64 28.00
CA LEU A 192 12.71 -3.06 28.91
C LEU A 192 12.01 -4.11 29.78
N LEU A 193 11.70 -5.28 29.20
CA LEU A 193 11.16 -6.42 29.96
C LEU A 193 12.22 -6.98 30.92
N VAL A 194 13.47 -7.12 30.46
CA VAL A 194 14.60 -7.56 31.30
C VAL A 194 14.81 -6.57 32.44
N PHE A 195 14.77 -5.25 32.19
CA PHE A 195 14.80 -4.24 33.24
C PHE A 195 13.73 -4.48 34.29
N SER A 196 12.49 -4.69 33.86
CA SER A 196 11.36 -4.92 34.79
C SER A 196 11.52 -6.23 35.57
N ILE A 197 11.91 -7.32 34.91
CA ILE A 197 12.05 -8.65 35.57
C ILE A 197 13.26 -8.70 36.48
N GLN A 198 14.46 -8.29 36.00
CA GLN A 198 15.69 -8.33 36.78
C GLN A 198 15.66 -7.33 37.93
N GLY A 199 15.15 -6.12 37.71
CA GLY A 199 15.00 -5.12 38.75
C GLY A 199 14.07 -5.57 39.85
N MET A 200 12.91 -6.17 39.51
CA MET A 200 12.02 -6.76 40.52
C MET A 200 12.67 -7.94 41.27
N GLY A 201 13.39 -8.81 40.55
CA GLY A 201 14.15 -9.91 41.14
C GLY A 201 15.25 -9.41 42.07
N TRP A 202 15.98 -8.38 41.66
CA TRP A 202 17.03 -7.77 42.50
C TRP A 202 16.42 -7.15 43.76
N LEU A 203 15.29 -6.42 43.64
CA LEU A 203 14.58 -5.85 44.78
C LEU A 203 14.08 -6.93 45.79
N ALA A 204 13.67 -8.08 45.28
CA ALA A 204 13.12 -9.16 46.09
C ALA A 204 14.18 -10.01 46.79
N PHE A 205 15.35 -10.24 46.16
CA PHE A 205 16.28 -11.28 46.57
C PHE A 205 17.70 -10.79 46.94
N SER A 206 18.09 -9.55 46.54
CA SER A 206 19.42 -9.05 46.81
C SER A 206 19.54 -8.57 48.27
N PRO A 207 20.65 -8.90 48.96
CA PRO A 207 20.94 -8.41 50.32
C PRO A 207 21.12 -6.88 50.36
N ASP A 208 21.60 -6.27 49.26
CA ASP A 208 21.86 -4.83 49.16
C ASP A 208 20.59 -4.05 48.74
N SER A 209 19.47 -4.75 48.60
CA SER A 209 18.22 -4.15 48.18
C SER A 209 17.59 -3.29 49.30
N PRO A 210 16.99 -2.12 48.96
CA PRO A 210 16.19 -1.37 49.92
C PRO A 210 14.86 -2.06 50.27
N GLY A 211 14.64 -3.27 49.76
CA GLY A 211 13.42 -4.04 49.90
C GLY A 211 12.38 -3.73 48.85
N LEU A 212 11.45 -4.68 48.65
CA LEU A 212 10.45 -4.62 47.60
C LEU A 212 9.42 -3.50 47.86
N PHE A 213 9.03 -3.23 49.09
CA PHE A 213 8.01 -2.24 49.43
C PHE A 213 8.61 -0.97 50.03
N PRO A 214 8.05 0.22 49.75
CA PRO A 214 8.47 1.46 50.39
C PRO A 214 8.08 1.44 51.86
N SER A 215 8.89 2.11 52.69
CA SER A 215 8.66 2.21 54.16
C SER A 215 7.47 3.13 54.49
N SER A 216 7.21 4.08 53.65
CA SER A 216 6.09 5.04 53.80
C SER A 216 5.57 5.48 52.41
N TRP A 217 4.27 5.80 52.36
CA TRP A 217 3.63 6.42 51.19
C TRP A 217 3.40 7.90 51.54
N PRO A 218 3.99 8.84 50.79
CA PRO A 218 3.71 10.26 50.94
C PRO A 218 2.22 10.56 50.67
N THR A 219 1.73 11.69 51.16
CA THR A 219 0.40 12.16 50.82
C THR A 219 0.31 12.60 49.36
N LEU A 220 -0.62 12.02 48.60
CA LEU A 220 -0.89 12.39 47.23
C LEU A 220 -2.09 13.31 47.19
N THR A 221 -1.90 14.52 46.64
CA THR A 221 -3.04 15.42 46.38
C THR A 221 -3.81 14.97 45.14
N PHE A 222 -5.12 15.19 45.14
CA PHE A 222 -5.95 14.85 43.97
C PHE A 222 -5.53 15.67 42.72
N ILE A 223 -5.07 16.89 42.91
CA ILE A 223 -4.59 17.75 41.82
C ILE A 223 -3.33 17.19 41.20
N ASP A 224 -2.34 16.80 42.02
CA ASP A 224 -1.10 16.20 41.50
C ASP A 224 -1.35 14.87 40.82
N TRP A 225 -2.25 14.04 41.37
CA TRP A 225 -2.65 12.80 40.73
C TRP A 225 -3.31 13.05 39.36
N ALA A 226 -4.25 13.97 39.26
CA ALA A 226 -4.92 14.31 38.01
C ALA A 226 -3.94 14.95 36.99
N LYS A 227 -3.04 15.82 37.48
CA LYS A 227 -1.99 16.49 36.69
C LYS A 227 -1.09 15.46 36.01
N TRP A 228 -0.58 14.47 36.75
CA TRP A 228 0.29 13.46 36.18
C TRP A 228 -0.48 12.38 35.41
N SER A 229 -1.73 12.06 35.76
CA SER A 229 -2.60 11.20 34.98
C SER A 229 -2.84 11.74 33.58
N PHE A 230 -2.91 13.06 33.42
CA PHE A 230 -3.04 13.75 32.14
C PHE A 230 -1.91 13.43 31.17
N PHE A 231 -0.67 13.25 31.64
CA PHE A 231 0.46 12.81 30.83
C PHE A 231 0.51 11.28 30.71
N ALA A 232 0.24 10.57 31.79
CA ALA A 232 0.36 9.14 31.86
C ALA A 232 -0.59 8.39 30.90
N ILE A 233 -1.78 8.94 30.63
CA ILE A 233 -2.74 8.39 29.68
C ILE A 233 -2.13 8.15 28.30
N TYR A 234 -1.29 9.09 27.84
CA TYR A 234 -0.70 9.03 26.50
C TYR A 234 0.11 7.74 26.27
N GLY A 235 0.91 7.30 27.24
CA GLY A 235 1.81 6.16 27.10
C GLY A 235 1.11 4.82 26.84
N PRO A 236 0.37 4.25 27.83
CA PRO A 236 -0.31 2.97 27.68
C PRO A 236 -1.37 2.95 26.57
N CYS A 237 -2.05 4.08 26.34
CA CYS A 237 -3.08 4.18 25.31
C CYS A 237 -2.49 4.28 23.91
N ALA A 238 -1.32 4.89 23.71
CA ALA A 238 -0.66 4.97 22.41
C ALA A 238 -0.28 3.60 21.80
N CYS A 239 -0.32 2.53 22.59
CA CYS A 239 -0.07 1.17 22.13
C CYS A 239 -1.08 0.68 21.07
N GLU A 240 -2.24 1.34 20.92
CA GLU A 240 -3.27 1.01 19.93
C GLU A 240 -2.87 1.32 18.48
N THR A 241 -1.74 2.00 18.27
CA THR A 241 -1.28 2.54 16.97
C THR A 241 -1.15 1.49 15.87
N ALA A 242 -0.97 0.19 16.20
CA ALA A 242 -0.98 -0.88 15.21
C ALA A 242 -2.26 -0.89 14.35
N SER A 243 -3.38 -0.42 14.89
CA SER A 243 -4.66 -0.31 14.18
C SER A 243 -4.58 0.57 12.93
N SER A 244 -3.69 1.57 12.93
CA SER A 244 -3.50 2.51 11.82
C SER A 244 -2.93 1.85 10.55
N PHE A 245 -2.28 0.70 10.70
CA PHE A 245 -1.59 -0.02 9.62
C PHE A 245 -2.33 -1.27 9.14
N VAL A 246 -3.54 -1.52 9.64
CA VAL A 246 -4.33 -2.70 9.28
C VAL A 246 -4.68 -2.71 7.79
N ALA A 247 -5.03 -1.55 7.21
CA ALA A 247 -5.36 -1.43 5.79
C ALA A 247 -4.15 -1.65 4.86
N ASP A 248 -2.93 -1.39 5.34
CA ASP A 248 -1.67 -1.54 4.60
C ASP A 248 -1.07 -2.95 4.76
N SER A 249 -1.61 -3.76 5.68
CA SER A 249 -1.11 -5.10 5.98
C SER A 249 -1.57 -6.13 4.97
N ARG A 250 -0.66 -7.05 4.61
CA ARG A 250 -0.99 -8.25 3.83
C ARG A 250 -1.95 -9.18 4.57
N LEU A 251 -1.83 -9.24 5.89
CA LEU A 251 -2.64 -10.08 6.78
C LEU A 251 -3.27 -9.25 7.91
N PRO A 252 -4.38 -8.54 7.67
CA PRO A 252 -5.02 -7.64 8.65
C PRO A 252 -5.33 -8.29 10.00
N ARG A 253 -5.77 -9.55 9.99
CA ARG A 253 -6.07 -10.28 11.24
C ARG A 253 -4.84 -10.50 12.11
N GLU A 254 -3.69 -10.78 11.52
CA GLU A 254 -2.43 -10.98 12.25
C GLU A 254 -1.93 -9.63 12.82
N THR A 255 -2.05 -8.55 12.06
CA THR A 255 -1.76 -7.19 12.57
C THR A 255 -2.62 -6.86 13.78
N LEU A 256 -3.91 -7.19 13.77
CA LEU A 256 -4.79 -6.96 14.91
C LEU A 256 -4.50 -7.86 16.10
N ARG A 257 -3.85 -9.02 15.93
CA ARG A 257 -3.41 -9.87 17.04
C ARG A 257 -2.37 -9.18 17.92
N VAL A 258 -1.54 -8.30 17.36
CA VAL A 258 -0.56 -7.55 18.15
C VAL A 258 -1.21 -6.70 19.24
N LEU A 259 -2.40 -6.15 18.99
CA LEU A 259 -3.12 -5.36 20.01
C LEU A 259 -3.44 -6.18 21.26
N SER A 260 -3.72 -7.48 21.12
CA SER A 260 -3.88 -8.37 22.28
C SER A 260 -2.56 -8.64 22.97
N LEU A 261 -1.49 -8.89 22.22
CA LEU A 261 -0.15 -9.08 22.79
C LEU A 261 0.29 -7.82 23.56
N THR A 262 0.14 -6.66 22.95
CA THR A 262 0.49 -5.38 23.55
C THR A 262 -0.32 -5.11 24.82
N ALA A 263 -1.64 -5.43 24.82
CA ALA A 263 -2.47 -5.32 26.00
C ALA A 263 -1.92 -6.14 27.18
N TRP A 264 -1.37 -7.34 26.94
CA TRP A 264 -0.73 -8.16 27.97
C TRP A 264 0.64 -7.63 28.41
N LEU A 265 1.37 -6.92 27.54
CA LEU A 265 2.68 -6.37 27.85
C LEU A 265 2.61 -5.02 28.58
N ILE A 266 1.52 -4.27 28.45
CA ILE A 266 1.34 -2.97 29.13
C ILE A 266 1.54 -3.06 30.65
N PRO A 267 0.86 -3.95 31.41
CA PRO A 267 1.05 -4.01 32.86
C PRO A 267 2.50 -4.31 33.31
N PRO A 268 3.19 -5.37 32.85
CA PRO A 268 4.54 -5.66 33.31
C PRO A 268 5.55 -4.57 32.93
N VAL A 269 5.37 -3.92 31.79
CA VAL A 269 6.26 -2.85 31.34
C VAL A 269 6.05 -1.58 32.18
N TYR A 270 4.84 -1.07 32.24
CA TYR A 270 4.56 0.21 32.94
C TYR A 270 4.60 0.07 34.46
N LEU A 271 3.93 -0.93 35.02
CA LEU A 271 3.92 -1.12 36.48
C LEU A 271 5.24 -1.67 36.99
N GLY A 272 5.89 -2.57 36.22
CA GLY A 272 7.19 -3.14 36.61
C GLY A 272 8.29 -2.09 36.61
N SER A 273 8.44 -1.32 35.52
CA SER A 273 9.44 -0.25 35.45
C SER A 273 9.17 0.87 36.46
N SER A 274 7.90 1.24 36.64
CA SER A 274 7.47 2.21 37.65
C SER A 274 7.87 1.77 39.05
N TRP A 275 7.66 0.48 39.39
CA TRP A 275 8.03 -0.06 40.71
C TRP A 275 9.53 0.02 40.97
N ILE A 276 10.35 -0.28 39.96
CA ILE A 276 11.81 -0.20 40.06
C ILE A 276 12.28 1.24 40.26
N LEU A 277 11.77 2.16 39.42
CA LEU A 277 12.08 3.59 39.57
C LEU A 277 11.71 4.13 40.95
N MET A 278 10.54 3.75 41.47
CA MET A 278 10.07 4.12 42.81
C MET A 278 11.04 3.68 43.92
N ARG A 279 11.74 2.57 43.75
CA ARG A 279 12.60 1.98 44.79
C ARG A 279 14.07 2.36 44.63
N LEU A 280 14.52 2.59 43.40
CA LEU A 280 15.98 2.74 43.12
C LEU A 280 16.37 4.14 42.63
N ALA A 281 15.46 4.93 42.04
CA ALA A 281 15.69 6.31 41.58
C ALA A 281 15.10 7.31 42.60
N THR A 282 15.67 7.33 43.83
CA THR A 282 15.09 8.10 44.94
C THR A 282 15.92 9.32 45.37
N SER A 283 17.14 9.50 44.81
CA SER A 283 18.03 10.59 45.18
C SER A 283 17.57 11.94 44.63
N PRO A 284 17.39 12.99 45.44
CA PRO A 284 16.95 14.30 44.96
C PRO A 284 17.94 14.95 43.97
N GLU A 285 19.19 14.54 43.99
CA GLU A 285 20.27 15.04 43.13
C GLU A 285 20.14 14.60 41.66
N LEU A 286 19.29 13.58 41.37
CA LEU A 286 19.09 13.09 40.00
C LEU A 286 18.34 14.08 39.10
N GLY A 287 17.63 15.04 39.69
CA GLY A 287 16.85 16.02 38.96
C GLY A 287 15.78 15.40 38.06
N GLU A 288 15.30 16.15 37.09
CA GLU A 288 14.27 15.71 36.12
C GLU A 288 14.84 14.94 34.92
N ASP A 289 16.16 14.71 34.88
CA ASP A 289 16.82 14.03 33.77
C ASP A 289 16.46 12.55 33.71
N SER A 290 15.78 12.14 32.64
CA SER A 290 15.36 10.77 32.43
C SER A 290 16.53 9.77 32.33
N PHE A 291 17.66 10.19 31.77
CA PHE A 291 18.85 9.33 31.66
C PHE A 291 19.43 9.01 33.05
N ASN A 292 19.67 10.03 33.88
CA ASN A 292 20.24 9.85 35.20
C ASN A 292 19.33 9.04 36.12
N ASN A 293 18.02 9.22 36.07
CA ASN A 293 17.07 8.45 36.86
C ASN A 293 17.01 6.97 36.43
N LEU A 294 16.99 6.69 35.13
CA LEU A 294 17.04 5.32 34.63
C LEU A 294 18.39 4.64 34.93
N LEU A 295 19.47 5.38 34.79
CA LEU A 295 20.83 4.90 35.12
C LEU A 295 20.94 4.54 36.59
N ALA A 296 20.48 5.41 37.49
CA ALA A 296 20.46 5.13 38.93
C ALA A 296 19.63 3.88 39.25
N ALA A 297 18.47 3.71 38.60
CA ALA A 297 17.63 2.54 38.80
C ALA A 297 18.22 1.24 38.23
N ALA A 298 19.01 1.31 37.14
CA ALA A 298 19.57 0.16 36.44
C ALA A 298 20.92 -0.28 37.01
N SER A 299 21.73 0.67 37.51
CA SER A 299 23.09 0.43 37.98
C SER A 299 23.24 -0.69 39.01
N PRO A 300 22.31 -0.87 39.98
CA PRO A 300 22.45 -1.93 40.99
C PRO A 300 22.47 -3.34 40.39
N PHE A 301 21.80 -3.62 39.30
CA PHE A 301 21.71 -4.97 38.70
C PHE A 301 22.36 -5.10 37.32
N TRP A 302 22.65 -4.00 36.62
CA TRP A 302 23.38 -4.03 35.35
C TRP A 302 24.82 -3.57 35.46
N GLY A 303 25.22 -2.98 36.59
CA GLY A 303 26.59 -2.53 36.84
C GLY A 303 27.13 -1.59 35.76
N PRO A 304 28.37 -1.80 35.27
CA PRO A 304 28.99 -0.94 34.25
C PRO A 304 28.25 -0.90 32.93
N SER A 305 27.44 -1.92 32.60
CA SER A 305 26.64 -1.97 31.34
C SER A 305 25.40 -1.12 31.40
N ALA A 306 24.99 -0.64 32.58
CA ALA A 306 23.75 0.13 32.76
C ALA A 306 23.71 1.38 31.86
N SER A 307 24.81 2.15 31.83
CA SER A 307 24.88 3.38 31.02
C SER A 307 24.64 3.12 29.51
N LEU A 308 25.29 2.09 28.98
CA LEU A 308 25.14 1.71 27.56
C LEU A 308 23.71 1.28 27.22
N ILE A 309 23.12 0.43 28.08
CA ILE A 309 21.77 -0.12 27.86
C ILE A 309 20.71 0.99 28.00
N VAL A 310 20.83 1.88 28.98
CA VAL A 310 19.92 3.01 29.19
C VAL A 310 20.00 3.99 28.00
N THR A 311 21.21 4.28 27.51
CA THR A 311 21.40 5.10 26.30
C THR A 311 20.71 4.46 25.09
N LEU A 312 20.89 3.16 24.89
CA LEU A 312 20.23 2.40 23.82
C LEU A 312 18.70 2.48 23.92
N LEU A 313 18.16 2.30 25.13
CA LEU A 313 16.71 2.38 25.37
C LEU A 313 16.15 3.77 25.06
N LEU A 314 16.77 4.84 25.57
CA LEU A 314 16.31 6.21 25.34
C LEU A 314 16.44 6.64 23.88
N ALA A 315 17.60 6.36 23.26
CA ALA A 315 17.82 6.71 21.85
C ALA A 315 16.87 5.93 20.92
N SER A 316 16.72 4.61 21.15
CA SER A 316 15.76 3.79 20.39
C SER A 316 14.33 4.26 20.60
N SER A 317 13.93 4.60 21.83
CA SER A 317 12.59 5.12 22.14
C SER A 317 12.30 6.38 21.34
N SER A 318 13.17 7.37 21.35
CA SER A 318 12.99 8.64 20.66
C SER A 318 12.94 8.47 19.14
N LEU A 319 13.84 7.66 18.54
CA LEU A 319 13.88 7.42 17.10
C LEU A 319 12.66 6.63 16.61
N LEU A 320 12.30 5.53 17.30
CA LEU A 320 11.16 4.70 16.92
C LEU A 320 9.82 5.42 17.14
N SER A 321 9.71 6.21 18.20
CA SER A 321 8.53 7.04 18.45
C SER A 321 8.36 8.08 17.34
N SER A 322 9.43 8.79 16.94
CA SER A 322 9.39 9.71 15.81
C SER A 322 8.98 9.03 14.51
N ALA A 323 9.52 7.86 14.21
CA ALA A 323 9.18 7.08 13.04
C ALA A 323 7.71 6.64 13.05
N THR A 324 7.16 6.23 14.22
CA THR A 324 5.75 5.90 14.37
C THR A 324 4.86 7.12 14.12
N CYS A 325 5.20 8.26 14.71
CA CYS A 325 4.44 9.51 14.54
C CYS A 325 4.36 9.94 13.08
N VAL A 326 5.50 9.93 12.39
CA VAL A 326 5.61 10.32 10.98
C VAL A 326 4.92 9.32 10.06
N SER A 327 4.86 8.04 10.43
CA SER A 327 4.12 7.03 9.67
C SER A 327 2.62 7.08 9.91
N ASN A 328 2.19 7.33 11.15
CA ASN A 328 0.79 7.30 11.56
C ASN A 328 0.01 8.54 11.09
N SER A 329 0.54 9.75 11.36
CA SER A 329 -0.17 11.01 11.13
C SER A 329 -0.68 11.20 9.69
N PRO A 330 0.07 10.90 8.60
CA PRO A 330 -0.44 11.05 7.24
C PRO A 330 -1.60 10.10 6.91
N ARG A 331 -1.64 8.90 7.52
CA ARG A 331 -2.71 7.92 7.30
C ARG A 331 -4.05 8.37 7.83
N ILE A 332 -4.04 9.14 8.91
CA ILE A 332 -5.25 9.74 9.48
C ILE A 332 -5.88 10.71 8.49
N LEU A 333 -5.08 11.64 7.96
CA LEU A 333 -5.53 12.62 6.98
C LEU A 333 -5.98 11.97 5.67
N TYR A 334 -5.26 10.93 5.23
CA TYR A 334 -5.59 10.17 4.02
C TYR A 334 -6.99 9.58 4.12
N GLN A 335 -7.30 8.86 5.19
CA GLN A 335 -8.63 8.27 5.37
C GLN A 335 -9.72 9.33 5.52
N LEU A 336 -9.45 10.38 6.30
CA LEU A 336 -10.39 11.51 6.42
C LEU A 336 -10.67 12.19 5.07
N ALA A 337 -9.68 12.25 4.18
CA ALA A 337 -9.86 12.78 2.82
C ALA A 337 -10.66 11.83 1.93
N LEU A 338 -10.49 10.52 2.06
CA LEU A 338 -11.32 9.52 1.38
C LEU A 338 -12.79 9.60 1.81
N ASP A 339 -13.02 9.80 3.11
CA ASP A 339 -14.36 9.95 3.68
C ASP A 339 -14.97 11.35 3.47
N GLY A 340 -14.25 12.27 2.79
CA GLY A 340 -14.72 13.63 2.48
C GLY A 340 -14.65 14.62 3.66
N HIS A 341 -14.06 14.21 4.77
CA HIS A 341 -13.95 15.05 5.97
C HIS A 341 -12.90 16.16 5.85
N VAL A 342 -11.80 15.93 5.13
CA VAL A 342 -10.75 16.92 4.86
C VAL A 342 -10.49 17.06 3.36
N SER A 343 -9.60 17.97 2.96
CA SER A 343 -9.28 18.26 1.56
C SER A 343 -8.88 16.99 0.78
N PRO A 344 -9.40 16.79 -0.45
CA PRO A 344 -9.04 15.65 -1.29
C PRO A 344 -7.55 15.57 -1.65
N VAL A 345 -6.76 16.63 -1.44
CA VAL A 345 -5.32 16.63 -1.68
C VAL A 345 -4.61 15.61 -0.79
N PHE A 346 -5.08 15.39 0.45
CA PHE A 346 -4.50 14.43 1.37
C PHE A 346 -4.77 12.96 1.01
N ALA A 347 -5.68 12.70 0.06
CA ALA A 347 -5.90 11.37 -0.50
C ALA A 347 -4.96 11.05 -1.69
N TYR A 348 -3.99 11.92 -1.99
CA TYR A 348 -2.98 11.62 -3.00
C TYR A 348 -1.95 10.63 -2.47
N ILE A 349 -1.69 9.59 -3.25
CA ILE A 349 -0.64 8.59 -3.01
C ILE A 349 0.37 8.69 -4.16
N SER A 350 1.63 8.83 -3.83
CA SER A 350 2.71 8.77 -4.82
C SER A 350 2.90 7.34 -5.32
N ARG A 351 3.66 7.16 -6.42
CA ARG A 351 4.01 5.83 -6.93
C ARG A 351 4.80 4.97 -5.95
N ARG A 352 5.44 5.60 -4.97
CA ARG A 352 6.18 4.93 -3.89
C ARG A 352 5.28 4.53 -2.72
N GLY A 353 3.97 4.69 -2.82
CA GLY A 353 3.04 4.45 -1.71
C GLY A 353 3.12 5.50 -0.60
N VAL A 354 3.74 6.67 -0.85
CA VAL A 354 3.91 7.75 0.12
C VAL A 354 2.75 8.74 0.03
N LEU A 355 2.23 9.17 1.17
CA LEU A 355 1.19 10.17 1.33
C LEU A 355 1.80 11.57 1.38
N GLU A 356 2.46 11.99 0.27
CA GLU A 356 3.32 13.18 0.24
C GLU A 356 2.67 14.47 0.76
N PRO A 357 1.46 14.91 0.32
CA PRO A 357 0.86 16.14 0.83
C PRO A 357 0.55 16.08 2.33
N ALA A 358 0.07 14.93 2.81
CA ALA A 358 -0.22 14.74 4.22
C ALA A 358 1.07 14.73 5.07
N LEU A 359 2.15 14.15 4.53
CA LEU A 359 3.46 14.12 5.18
C LEU A 359 4.08 15.52 5.26
N VAL A 360 3.99 16.32 4.18
CA VAL A 360 4.44 17.73 4.19
C VAL A 360 3.67 18.54 5.23
N PHE A 361 2.35 18.35 5.31
CA PHE A 361 1.54 19.06 6.30
C PHE A 361 1.91 18.65 7.73
N SER A 362 2.17 17.38 7.99
CA SER A 362 2.66 16.88 9.28
C SER A 362 4.05 17.47 9.62
N LEU A 363 4.96 17.57 8.65
CA LEU A 363 6.28 18.19 8.82
C LEU A 363 6.17 19.64 9.25
N LEU A 364 5.29 20.43 8.60
CA LEU A 364 5.09 21.82 8.95
C LEU A 364 4.63 21.99 10.41
N LEU A 365 3.73 21.11 10.87
CA LEU A 365 3.29 21.11 12.28
C LEU A 365 4.41 20.67 13.23
N GLY A 366 5.21 19.68 12.86
CA GLY A 366 6.40 19.29 13.63
C GLY A 366 7.42 20.43 13.76
N LEU A 367 7.66 21.18 12.69
CA LEU A 367 8.55 22.36 12.73
C LEU A 367 7.99 23.49 13.60
N ILE A 368 6.67 23.71 13.60
CA ILE A 368 6.01 24.64 14.52
C ILE A 368 6.25 24.23 15.98
N GLY A 369 6.16 22.94 16.28
CA GLY A 369 6.49 22.40 17.60
C GLY A 369 7.93 22.72 18.04
N LEU A 370 8.90 22.59 17.13
CA LEU A 370 10.30 22.94 17.43
C LEU A 370 10.50 24.42 17.79
N VAL A 371 9.78 25.31 17.11
CA VAL A 371 9.85 26.76 17.38
C VAL A 371 9.35 27.06 18.79
N TRP A 372 8.42 26.30 19.30
CA TRP A 372 7.93 26.45 20.68
C TRP A 372 8.98 26.07 21.73
N GLY A 373 9.80 25.05 21.45
CA GLY A 373 11.04 24.73 22.15
C GLY A 373 10.91 24.13 23.56
N ASP A 374 9.73 24.13 24.16
CA ASP A 374 9.47 23.60 25.51
C ASP A 374 8.71 22.28 25.42
N VAL A 375 9.37 21.20 25.84
CA VAL A 375 8.81 19.84 25.82
C VAL A 375 7.52 19.75 26.62
N THR A 376 7.48 20.32 27.82
CA THR A 376 6.32 20.25 28.72
C THR A 376 5.09 20.89 28.07
N ARG A 377 5.26 22.07 27.49
CA ARG A 377 4.16 22.78 26.80
C ARG A 377 3.65 22.02 25.58
N ILE A 378 4.56 21.47 24.77
CA ILE A 378 4.18 20.66 23.59
C ILE A 378 3.42 19.42 24.05
N VAL A 379 3.90 18.73 25.09
CA VAL A 379 3.24 17.53 25.63
C VAL A 379 1.88 17.85 26.21
N VAL A 380 1.69 19.00 26.90
CA VAL A 380 0.36 19.44 27.38
C VAL A 380 -0.63 19.59 26.23
N VAL A 381 -0.22 20.27 25.15
CA VAL A 381 -1.06 20.46 23.95
C VAL A 381 -1.42 19.12 23.30
N CYS A 382 -0.43 18.24 23.15
CA CYS A 382 -0.64 16.89 22.57
C CYS A 382 -1.55 16.04 23.46
N SER A 383 -1.33 16.05 24.78
CA SER A 383 -2.14 15.28 25.73
C SER A 383 -3.58 15.76 25.78
N ALA A 384 -3.83 17.08 25.77
CA ALA A 384 -5.17 17.63 25.69
C ALA A 384 -5.93 17.12 24.45
N SER A 385 -5.28 17.20 23.29
CA SER A 385 -5.84 16.72 22.02
C SER A 385 -6.09 15.21 22.04
N TYR A 386 -5.18 14.43 22.64
CA TYR A 386 -5.30 12.98 22.74
C TYR A 386 -6.43 12.56 23.67
N VAL A 387 -6.53 13.17 24.86
CA VAL A 387 -7.61 12.89 25.83
C VAL A 387 -8.98 13.24 25.24
N ILE A 388 -9.11 14.33 24.51
CA ILE A 388 -10.35 14.70 23.82
C ILE A 388 -10.75 13.62 22.81
N MET A 389 -9.79 13.07 22.07
CA MET A 389 -10.03 11.98 21.14
C MET A 389 -10.54 10.73 21.87
N LEU A 390 -9.92 10.36 23.00
CA LEU A 390 -10.38 9.24 23.83
C LEU A 390 -11.79 9.45 24.34
N MET A 391 -12.09 10.65 24.85
CA MET A 391 -13.46 11.00 25.26
C MET A 391 -14.47 10.81 24.11
N ALA A 392 -14.11 11.25 22.89
CA ALA A 392 -14.98 11.08 21.72
C ALA A 392 -15.16 9.59 21.36
N LEU A 393 -14.10 8.77 21.48
CA LEU A 393 -14.17 7.32 21.31
C LEU A 393 -15.16 6.69 22.32
N TYR A 394 -14.98 6.99 23.60
CA TYR A 394 -15.82 6.43 24.66
C TYR A 394 -17.28 6.90 24.56
N LEU A 395 -17.51 8.15 24.16
CA LEU A 395 -18.84 8.65 23.85
C LEU A 395 -19.46 7.89 22.67
N GLY A 396 -18.69 7.69 21.59
CA GLY A 396 -19.14 6.92 20.43
C GLY A 396 -19.50 5.47 20.79
N MET A 397 -18.70 4.83 21.64
CA MET A 397 -19.00 3.50 22.19
C MET A 397 -20.28 3.48 23.01
N TRP A 398 -20.48 4.49 23.85
CA TRP A 398 -21.71 4.60 24.65
C TRP A 398 -22.96 4.81 23.79
N LEU A 399 -22.88 5.65 22.78
CA LEU A 399 -23.98 5.90 21.85
C LEU A 399 -24.35 4.66 21.03
N ARG A 400 -23.36 3.80 20.75
CA ARG A 400 -23.53 2.52 20.04
C ARG A 400 -23.52 1.30 20.96
N ARG A 401 -23.87 1.48 22.25
CA ARG A 401 -24.03 0.34 23.15
C ARG A 401 -25.09 -0.64 22.61
N GLY A 402 -24.74 -1.90 22.56
CA GLY A 402 -25.59 -2.94 21.95
C GLY A 402 -25.21 -3.31 20.53
N SER A 403 -24.35 -2.53 19.87
CA SER A 403 -23.75 -2.94 18.60
C SER A 403 -22.67 -4.00 18.82
N PRO A 404 -22.46 -4.97 17.88
CA PRO A 404 -21.51 -6.05 18.05
C PRO A 404 -20.05 -5.59 18.11
N GLU A 405 -19.75 -4.40 17.60
CA GLU A 405 -18.43 -3.78 17.63
C GLU A 405 -18.02 -3.23 19.00
N VAL A 406 -18.98 -3.00 19.91
CA VAL A 406 -18.72 -2.43 21.26
C VAL A 406 -18.77 -3.51 22.32
N ARG A 407 -17.63 -3.74 23.01
CA ARG A 407 -17.54 -4.84 23.98
C ARG A 407 -17.90 -4.45 25.42
N TRP A 408 -17.46 -3.29 25.90
CA TRP A 408 -17.61 -2.88 27.29
C TRP A 408 -18.12 -1.44 27.43
N PRO A 409 -19.37 -1.15 27.07
CA PRO A 409 -19.87 0.23 27.02
C PRO A 409 -19.83 0.94 28.37
N TRP A 410 -20.07 0.22 29.49
CA TRP A 410 -20.04 0.79 30.85
C TRP A 410 -18.64 1.23 31.28
N TRP A 411 -17.60 0.46 30.94
CA TRP A 411 -16.21 0.89 31.13
C TRP A 411 -15.89 2.11 30.30
N GLY A 412 -16.36 2.17 29.07
CA GLY A 412 -16.24 3.37 28.24
C GLY A 412 -16.87 4.60 28.86
N ALA A 413 -18.07 4.47 29.46
CA ALA A 413 -18.71 5.56 30.22
C ALA A 413 -17.87 5.99 31.45
N GLY A 414 -17.30 5.03 32.18
CA GLY A 414 -16.42 5.31 33.31
C GLY A 414 -15.15 6.05 32.88
N PHE A 415 -14.50 5.60 31.80
CA PHE A 415 -13.30 6.26 31.25
C PHE A 415 -13.61 7.63 30.64
N PHE A 416 -14.78 7.83 30.05
CA PHE A 416 -15.22 9.16 29.61
C PHE A 416 -15.25 10.17 30.77
N VAL A 417 -15.78 9.77 31.91
CA VAL A 417 -15.82 10.64 33.12
C VAL A 417 -14.39 10.84 33.68
N PHE A 418 -13.59 9.77 33.73
CA PHE A 418 -12.21 9.84 34.18
C PHE A 418 -11.40 10.82 33.30
N ASP A 419 -11.46 10.67 31.98
CA ASP A 419 -10.79 11.55 31.03
C ASP A 419 -11.26 13.00 31.13
N GLY A 420 -12.57 13.22 31.36
CA GLY A 420 -13.12 14.56 31.58
C GLY A 420 -12.55 15.22 32.82
N VAL A 421 -12.45 14.49 33.94
CA VAL A 421 -11.82 14.98 35.17
C VAL A 421 -10.34 15.26 34.95
N VAL A 422 -9.61 14.35 34.32
CA VAL A 422 -8.17 14.50 34.03
C VAL A 422 -7.91 15.65 33.05
N LEU A 423 -8.75 15.84 32.05
CA LEU A 423 -8.64 16.96 31.11
C LEU A 423 -8.77 18.30 31.82
N VAL A 424 -9.80 18.43 32.66
CA VAL A 424 -10.09 19.72 33.33
C VAL A 424 -9.12 19.95 34.49
N VAL A 425 -9.06 19.04 35.47
CA VAL A 425 -8.25 19.27 36.68
C VAL A 425 -6.76 19.11 36.37
N GLY A 426 -6.39 18.07 35.65
CA GLY A 426 -5.00 17.79 35.29
C GLY A 426 -4.46 18.81 34.28
N GLY A 427 -5.21 19.11 33.23
CA GLY A 427 -4.82 20.09 32.22
C GLY A 427 -4.68 21.50 32.80
N LEU A 428 -5.60 21.95 33.64
CA LEU A 428 -5.48 23.24 34.35
C LEU A 428 -4.28 23.25 35.29
N GLY A 429 -3.95 22.13 35.93
CA GLY A 429 -2.77 21.97 36.79
C GLY A 429 -1.43 22.17 36.07
N TRP A 430 -1.36 21.93 34.76
CA TRP A 430 -0.18 22.21 33.92
C TRP A 430 -0.15 23.65 33.38
N GLY A 431 -1.33 24.23 33.09
CA GLY A 431 -1.43 25.62 32.59
C GLY A 431 -2.65 25.76 31.68
N TRP A 432 -3.53 26.71 32.03
CA TRP A 432 -4.76 26.95 31.28
C TRP A 432 -4.51 27.39 29.82
N GLN A 433 -3.39 28.06 29.56
CA GLN A 433 -3.03 28.58 28.23
C GLN A 433 -2.75 27.42 27.27
N ASP A 434 -1.87 26.49 27.66
CA ASP A 434 -1.46 25.35 26.83
C ASP A 434 -2.60 24.34 26.69
N LEU A 435 -3.43 24.14 27.74
CA LEU A 435 -4.67 23.38 27.67
C LEU A 435 -5.61 23.98 26.61
N THR A 436 -5.84 25.31 26.67
CA THR A 436 -6.73 25.98 25.71
C THR A 436 -6.20 25.86 24.27
N ILE A 437 -4.89 25.97 24.07
CA ILE A 437 -4.28 25.74 22.76
C ILE A 437 -4.53 24.31 22.29
N GLY A 438 -4.33 23.31 23.15
CA GLY A 438 -4.59 21.89 22.81
C GLY A 438 -6.03 21.62 22.40
N VAL A 439 -6.99 22.33 23.01
CA VAL A 439 -8.41 22.24 22.65
C VAL A 439 -8.74 22.98 21.35
N LEU A 440 -8.17 24.17 21.13
CA LEU A 440 -8.52 25.03 19.99
C LEU A 440 -7.68 24.76 18.73
N PHE A 441 -6.47 24.23 18.85
CA PHE A 441 -5.60 24.00 17.71
C PHE A 441 -6.20 23.03 16.67
N PRO A 442 -6.90 21.95 17.02
CA PRO A 442 -7.63 21.14 16.04
C PRO A 442 -8.65 21.95 15.22
N VAL A 443 -9.31 22.95 15.83
CA VAL A 443 -10.22 23.86 15.12
C VAL A 443 -9.45 24.73 14.12
N ALA A 444 -8.27 25.23 14.50
CA ALA A 444 -7.41 25.98 13.59
C ALA A 444 -6.97 25.12 12.38
N ILE A 445 -6.61 23.85 12.59
CA ILE A 445 -6.30 22.92 11.51
C ILE A 445 -7.50 22.74 10.58
N LEU A 446 -8.71 22.60 11.12
CA LEU A 446 -9.93 22.50 10.32
C LEU A 446 -10.22 23.79 9.54
N ALA A 447 -9.91 24.96 10.10
CA ALA A 447 -10.01 26.23 9.40
C ALA A 447 -9.01 26.33 8.24
N VAL A 448 -7.76 25.88 8.46
CA VAL A 448 -6.75 25.77 7.38
C VAL A 448 -7.21 24.81 6.29
N ASP A 449 -7.77 23.66 6.63
CA ASP A 449 -8.35 22.72 5.65
C ASP A 449 -9.48 23.38 4.83
N ALA A 450 -10.37 24.13 5.49
CA ALA A 450 -11.43 24.86 4.80
C ALA A 450 -10.88 25.95 3.87
N ALA A 451 -9.78 26.61 4.26
CA ALA A 451 -9.07 27.57 3.40
C ALA A 451 -8.43 26.87 2.19
N ILE A 452 -7.73 25.74 2.40
CA ILE A 452 -7.13 24.92 1.33
C ILE A 452 -8.18 24.54 0.27
N ARG A 453 -9.39 24.18 0.69
CA ARG A 453 -10.49 23.82 -0.23
C ARG A 453 -11.00 25.00 -1.06
N ARG A 454 -10.84 26.24 -0.59
CA ARG A 454 -11.34 27.46 -1.26
C ARG A 454 -10.30 28.14 -2.13
N ILE A 455 -9.03 27.97 -1.84
CA ILE A 455 -7.93 28.63 -2.56
C ILE A 455 -7.63 27.86 -3.85
N SER A 456 -7.60 28.54 -4.97
CA SER A 456 -7.29 27.95 -6.29
C SER A 456 -5.79 27.75 -6.55
N PHE A 457 -4.96 27.62 -5.50
CA PHE A 457 -3.53 27.35 -5.63
C PHE A 457 -3.29 25.91 -6.08
N ALA A 458 -2.56 25.77 -7.19
CA ALA A 458 -2.40 24.48 -7.88
C ALA A 458 -1.95 23.31 -6.99
N PRO A 459 -0.98 23.44 -6.06
CA PRO A 459 -0.57 22.36 -5.15
C PRO A 459 -1.65 21.91 -4.15
N PHE A 460 -2.71 22.71 -3.94
CA PHE A 460 -3.83 22.32 -3.07
C PHE A 460 -4.83 21.40 -3.79
N HIS A 461 -4.66 21.18 -5.10
CA HIS A 461 -5.52 20.33 -5.89
C HIS A 461 -4.84 19.00 -6.21
N ARG A 462 -5.49 17.89 -5.89
CA ARG A 462 -5.02 16.53 -6.18
C ARG A 462 -4.61 16.33 -7.65
N ALA A 463 -5.34 16.94 -8.58
CA ALA A 463 -5.07 16.84 -10.02
C ALA A 463 -3.70 17.43 -10.42
N TRP A 464 -3.17 18.40 -9.67
CA TRP A 464 -1.83 18.96 -9.90
C TRP A 464 -0.75 17.92 -9.59
N TRP A 465 -0.83 17.24 -8.46
CA TRP A 465 0.10 16.19 -8.05
C TRP A 465 0.11 15.04 -9.07
N ILE A 466 -1.08 14.59 -9.51
CA ILE A 466 -1.20 13.51 -10.51
C ILE A 466 -0.52 13.94 -11.83
N ARG A 467 -0.72 15.17 -12.32
CA ARG A 467 -0.13 15.65 -13.57
C ARG A 467 1.37 15.84 -13.46
N HIS A 468 1.86 16.43 -12.37
CA HIS A 468 3.27 16.72 -12.17
C HIS A 468 4.12 15.44 -12.12
N TYR A 469 3.63 14.40 -11.49
CA TYR A 469 4.33 13.10 -11.40
C TYR A 469 4.17 12.21 -12.63
N ARG A 470 3.09 12.34 -13.42
CA ARG A 470 2.97 11.63 -14.71
C ARG A 470 3.98 12.10 -15.75
N ALA A 471 4.33 13.38 -15.75
CA ALA A 471 5.25 13.96 -16.73
C ALA A 471 6.71 13.48 -16.59
N ARG A 472 7.13 13.05 -15.40
CA ARG A 472 8.52 12.60 -15.12
C ARG A 472 8.84 11.15 -15.53
N ARG A 473 8.03 10.49 -16.35
CA ARG A 473 8.10 9.04 -16.63
C ARG A 473 9.25 8.53 -17.49
N LYS A 474 10.18 9.35 -18.00
CA LYS A 474 11.04 8.91 -19.11
C LYS A 474 12.56 8.85 -18.88
N SER A 475 13.11 9.18 -17.76
CA SER A 475 14.56 8.99 -17.56
C SER A 475 14.91 8.79 -16.07
N GLN A 476 15.82 7.92 -15.75
CA GLN A 476 16.55 7.76 -14.48
C GLN A 476 16.30 6.50 -13.64
N ILE A 477 16.17 5.32 -14.23
CA ILE A 477 16.20 4.08 -13.41
C ILE A 477 17.64 3.54 -13.27
N GLU A 478 18.53 3.77 -14.24
CA GLU A 478 19.86 3.13 -14.24
C GLU A 478 20.93 3.82 -13.37
N ASP A 479 20.89 5.15 -13.21
CA ASP A 479 21.90 5.87 -12.43
C ASP A 479 21.69 5.84 -10.91
N PHE A 480 20.54 5.37 -10.45
CA PHE A 480 20.15 5.48 -9.05
C PHE A 480 20.84 4.46 -8.14
N VAL A 481 21.13 3.26 -8.63
CA VAL A 481 21.80 2.19 -7.85
C VAL A 481 23.26 2.59 -7.53
N ALA A 482 23.95 3.18 -8.48
CA ALA A 482 25.32 3.66 -8.26
C ALA A 482 25.37 4.77 -7.20
N PHE A 483 24.44 5.74 -7.28
CA PHE A 483 24.32 6.81 -6.27
C PHE A 483 24.07 6.26 -4.87
N GLN A 484 23.26 5.23 -4.76
CA GLN A 484 22.92 4.57 -3.49
C GLN A 484 24.10 3.91 -2.82
N VAL A 485 24.83 3.11 -3.62
CA VAL A 485 26.04 2.43 -3.15
C VAL A 485 27.06 3.46 -2.67
N VAL A 486 27.23 4.56 -3.40
CA VAL A 486 28.12 5.66 -3.01
C VAL A 486 27.65 6.32 -1.71
N VAL A 487 26.38 6.64 -1.56
CA VAL A 487 25.85 7.25 -0.32
C VAL A 487 25.97 6.31 0.86
N LEU A 488 25.68 5.01 0.68
CA LEU A 488 25.81 4.00 1.74
C LEU A 488 27.30 3.86 2.17
N ILE A 489 28.23 3.80 1.22
CA ILE A 489 29.67 3.77 1.49
C ILE A 489 30.10 5.04 2.24
N LEU A 490 29.67 6.22 1.79
CA LEU A 490 30.00 7.49 2.46
C LEU A 490 29.45 7.54 3.89
N LEU A 491 28.23 7.05 4.13
CA LEU A 491 27.64 6.97 5.46
C LEU A 491 28.40 6.03 6.36
N VAL A 492 28.75 4.84 5.89
CA VAL A 492 29.54 3.85 6.64
C VAL A 492 30.94 4.42 6.94
N CYS A 493 31.62 4.99 5.94
CA CYS A 493 32.93 5.62 6.13
C CYS A 493 32.87 6.79 7.12
N SER A 494 31.83 7.62 7.02
CA SER A 494 31.62 8.74 7.95
C SER A 494 31.36 8.25 9.37
N ALA A 495 30.53 7.23 9.56
CA ALA A 495 30.28 6.63 10.87
C ALA A 495 31.54 6.01 11.49
N VAL A 496 32.33 5.29 10.69
CA VAL A 496 33.62 4.73 11.11
C VAL A 496 34.61 5.84 11.43
N GLY A 497 34.72 6.86 10.59
CA GLY A 497 35.60 8.02 10.81
C GLY A 497 35.26 8.79 12.08
N ILE A 498 33.98 9.12 12.27
CA ILE A 498 33.49 9.80 13.48
C ILE A 498 33.70 8.90 14.72
N GLY A 499 33.37 7.61 14.62
CA GLY A 499 33.60 6.64 15.69
C GLY A 499 35.09 6.53 16.07
N TRP A 500 35.99 6.57 15.08
CA TRP A 500 37.43 6.57 15.32
C TRP A 500 37.93 7.87 15.97
N VAL A 501 37.44 9.04 15.49
CA VAL A 501 37.76 10.35 16.11
C VAL A 501 37.23 10.40 17.55
N VAL A 502 35.99 10.02 17.80
CA VAL A 502 35.41 9.96 19.15
C VAL A 502 36.22 9.02 20.06
N ARG A 503 36.62 7.87 19.56
CA ARG A 503 37.45 6.92 20.33
C ARG A 503 38.87 7.43 20.57
N SER A 504 39.47 8.17 19.64
CA SER A 504 40.83 8.69 19.77
C SER A 504 40.92 9.95 20.63
N THR A 505 39.85 10.71 20.75
CA THR A 505 39.77 11.95 21.55
C THR A 505 39.28 11.71 22.98
N LEU A 506 38.57 10.57 23.20
CA LEU A 506 38.05 10.20 24.51
C LEU A 506 38.91 9.06 25.10
N ASP A 507 39.26 9.18 26.38
CA ASP A 507 39.95 8.10 27.11
C ASP A 507 39.17 6.80 26.94
N SER A 508 39.88 5.73 26.56
CA SER A 508 39.29 4.46 26.16
C SER A 508 38.44 3.78 27.27
N ASN A 509 38.44 4.30 28.48
CA ASN A 509 37.68 3.82 29.63
C ASN A 509 36.45 4.68 29.98
N SER A 510 36.14 5.76 29.24
CA SER A 510 35.00 6.60 29.59
C SER A 510 33.70 6.02 29.02
N SER A 511 32.67 5.87 29.87
CA SER A 511 31.31 5.47 29.48
C SER A 511 30.68 6.43 28.45
N VAL A 512 31.09 7.70 28.50
CA VAL A 512 30.62 8.79 27.66
C VAL A 512 30.90 8.52 26.16
N GLY A 513 32.11 8.11 25.82
CA GLY A 513 32.48 7.77 24.45
C GLY A 513 31.65 6.61 23.88
N SER A 514 31.37 5.61 24.71
CA SER A 514 30.53 4.46 24.31
C SER A 514 29.07 4.88 24.09
N ASN A 515 28.51 5.77 24.92
CA ASN A 515 27.15 6.24 24.79
C ASN A 515 26.93 7.08 23.51
N LEU A 516 27.88 8.01 23.23
CA LEU A 516 27.84 8.81 22.00
C LEU A 516 27.97 7.94 20.76
N LEU A 517 28.80 6.90 20.82
CA LEU A 517 28.94 5.92 19.75
C LEU A 517 27.63 5.17 19.50
N VAL A 518 26.88 4.78 20.53
CA VAL A 518 25.57 4.13 20.39
C VAL A 518 24.57 5.04 19.69
N VAL A 519 24.46 6.31 20.12
CA VAL A 519 23.55 7.27 19.48
C VAL A 519 23.94 7.49 18.02
N LEU A 520 25.22 7.58 17.71
CA LEU A 520 25.72 7.73 16.35
C LEU A 520 25.38 6.50 15.49
N ILE A 521 25.67 5.29 15.98
CA ILE A 521 25.38 4.04 15.26
C ILE A 521 23.87 3.93 14.98
N LEU A 522 23.02 4.19 15.97
CA LEU A 522 21.58 4.16 15.80
C LEU A 522 21.12 5.17 14.75
N THR A 523 21.61 6.40 14.79
CA THR A 523 21.26 7.45 13.84
C THR A 523 21.70 7.10 12.41
N VAL A 524 22.94 6.63 12.24
CA VAL A 524 23.49 6.21 10.94
C VAL A 524 22.73 5.00 10.39
N THR A 525 22.40 4.04 11.25
CA THR A 525 21.61 2.86 10.85
C THR A 525 20.21 3.29 10.42
N PHE A 526 19.60 4.24 11.14
CA PHE A 526 18.30 4.81 10.79
C PHE A 526 18.30 5.43 9.37
N ILE A 527 19.32 6.23 9.06
CA ILE A 527 19.53 6.84 7.74
C ILE A 527 19.85 5.78 6.69
N GLY A 528 20.73 4.82 7.01
CA GLY A 528 21.16 3.75 6.11
C GLY A 528 20.01 2.84 5.69
N VAL A 529 19.13 2.45 6.62
CA VAL A 529 17.91 1.68 6.32
C VAL A 529 16.96 2.48 5.42
N ALA A 530 16.82 3.78 5.65
CA ALA A 530 16.02 4.63 4.80
C ALA A 530 16.52 4.66 3.35
N ILE A 531 17.82 4.82 3.17
CA ILE A 531 18.46 4.83 1.85
C ILE A 531 18.29 3.45 1.19
N ALA A 532 18.57 2.35 1.90
CA ALA A 532 18.39 0.99 1.39
C ALA A 532 16.95 0.73 0.93
N CYS A 533 15.97 1.18 1.69
CA CYS A 533 14.56 1.03 1.32
C CYS A 533 14.15 1.94 0.17
N TRP A 534 14.65 3.17 0.11
CA TRP A 534 14.39 4.06 -1.04
C TRP A 534 14.81 3.41 -2.36
N THR A 535 15.80 2.58 -2.31
CA THR A 535 16.48 1.99 -3.45
C THR A 535 15.85 0.67 -3.92
N SER A 536 15.33 -0.11 -2.97
CA SER A 536 14.61 -1.35 -3.28
C SER A 536 13.15 -1.11 -3.75
N LEU A 537 12.58 0.06 -3.44
CA LEU A 537 11.21 0.43 -3.79
C LEU A 537 10.90 0.43 -5.30
N PRO A 538 11.76 0.90 -6.23
CA PRO A 538 11.46 0.84 -7.66
C PRO A 538 11.28 -0.61 -8.15
N GLN A 539 12.03 -1.56 -7.60
CA GLN A 539 11.88 -2.98 -7.94
C GLN A 539 10.55 -3.55 -7.41
N VAL A 540 10.19 -3.23 -6.17
CA VAL A 540 8.92 -3.69 -5.59
C VAL A 540 7.73 -3.07 -6.31
N VAL A 541 7.78 -1.77 -6.63
CA VAL A 541 6.70 -1.09 -7.37
C VAL A 541 6.58 -1.62 -8.79
N SER A 542 7.70 -1.89 -9.48
CA SER A 542 7.66 -2.50 -10.82
C SER A 542 7.15 -3.94 -10.80
N MET A 543 7.43 -4.70 -9.75
CA MET A 543 6.86 -6.03 -9.55
C MET A 543 5.35 -5.98 -9.24
N ASP A 544 4.91 -5.04 -8.41
CA ASP A 544 3.48 -4.86 -8.11
C ASP A 544 2.72 -4.30 -9.34
N GLU A 545 3.28 -3.34 -10.10
CA GLU A 545 2.70 -2.89 -11.37
C GLU A 545 2.66 -4.02 -12.41
N ALA A 546 3.68 -4.86 -12.49
CA ALA A 546 3.69 -6.03 -13.37
C ALA A 546 2.66 -7.07 -12.94
N ARG A 547 2.52 -7.28 -11.63
CA ARG A 547 1.51 -8.18 -11.06
C ARG A 547 0.09 -7.66 -11.30
N GLU A 548 -0.17 -6.37 -11.03
CA GLU A 548 -1.47 -5.76 -11.32
C GLU A 548 -1.79 -5.79 -12.82
N ALA A 549 -0.80 -5.52 -13.68
CA ALA A 549 -0.97 -5.63 -15.12
C ALA A 549 -1.27 -7.09 -15.54
N ALA A 550 -0.59 -8.07 -14.95
CA ALA A 550 -0.85 -9.48 -15.20
C ALA A 550 -2.25 -9.90 -14.71
N GLU A 551 -2.67 -9.45 -13.52
CA GLU A 551 -4.02 -9.68 -13.00
C GLU A 551 -5.09 -9.01 -13.89
N GLN A 552 -4.84 -7.80 -14.36
CA GLN A 552 -5.74 -7.13 -15.31
C GLN A 552 -5.81 -7.89 -16.63
N LEU A 553 -4.69 -8.31 -17.20
CA LEU A 553 -4.66 -9.13 -18.42
C LEU A 553 -5.42 -10.45 -18.25
N PHE A 554 -5.25 -11.10 -17.09
CA PHE A 554 -5.99 -12.31 -16.76
C PHE A 554 -7.51 -12.10 -16.72
N VAL A 555 -7.96 -10.97 -16.16
CA VAL A 555 -9.40 -10.64 -16.03
C VAL A 555 -10.02 -10.21 -17.37
N ILE A 556 -9.30 -9.45 -18.20
CA ILE A 556 -9.80 -8.94 -19.48
C ILE A 556 -9.58 -9.91 -20.65
N ALA A 557 -8.85 -10.98 -20.46
CA ALA A 557 -8.62 -11.98 -21.51
C ALA A 557 -9.95 -12.51 -22.07
N ILE A 558 -10.05 -12.53 -23.41
CA ILE A 558 -11.23 -13.02 -24.11
C ILE A 558 -11.29 -14.54 -24.01
N ASP A 559 -10.14 -15.20 -24.12
CA ASP A 559 -10.00 -16.65 -23.96
C ASP A 559 -10.15 -17.06 -22.50
N ALA A 560 -10.72 -18.21 -22.24
CA ALA A 560 -10.82 -18.76 -20.90
C ALA A 560 -9.42 -19.25 -20.43
N ILE A 561 -8.98 -18.75 -19.27
CA ILE A 561 -7.69 -19.11 -18.68
C ILE A 561 -7.96 -19.74 -17.33
N VAL A 562 -7.44 -20.95 -17.12
CA VAL A 562 -7.49 -21.64 -15.84
C VAL A 562 -6.08 -22.05 -15.41
N VAL A 563 -5.80 -21.93 -14.11
CA VAL A 563 -4.55 -22.40 -13.51
C VAL A 563 -4.85 -23.68 -12.74
N LEU A 564 -4.10 -24.72 -13.01
CA LEU A 564 -4.25 -26.03 -12.39
C LEU A 564 -3.07 -26.34 -11.47
N ASP A 565 -3.30 -27.17 -10.47
CA ASP A 565 -2.23 -27.81 -9.71
C ASP A 565 -1.71 -29.08 -10.45
N GLU A 566 -0.71 -29.74 -9.87
CA GLU A 566 -0.11 -30.97 -10.38
C GLU A 566 -1.11 -32.13 -10.62
N ASN A 567 -2.22 -32.11 -9.89
CA ASN A 567 -3.28 -33.12 -10.00
C ASN A 567 -4.36 -32.71 -11.00
N GLY A 568 -4.27 -31.57 -11.67
CA GLY A 568 -5.28 -31.11 -12.63
C GLY A 568 -6.51 -30.42 -11.99
N MET A 569 -6.43 -30.04 -10.70
CA MET A 569 -7.48 -29.30 -10.00
C MET A 569 -7.37 -27.82 -10.31
N ILE A 570 -8.48 -27.17 -10.59
CA ILE A 570 -8.54 -25.73 -10.89
C ILE A 570 -8.27 -24.92 -9.62
N ARG A 571 -7.20 -24.13 -9.59
CA ARG A 571 -6.85 -23.18 -8.52
C ARG A 571 -7.34 -21.78 -8.82
N GLN A 572 -7.27 -21.36 -10.08
CA GLN A 572 -7.71 -20.03 -10.51
C GLN A 572 -8.42 -20.16 -11.86
N ALA A 573 -9.41 -19.30 -12.08
CA ALA A 573 -10.14 -19.20 -13.33
C ALA A 573 -10.49 -17.72 -13.59
N ASN A 574 -10.36 -17.28 -14.85
CA ASN A 574 -10.70 -15.90 -15.22
C ASN A 574 -12.21 -15.78 -15.55
N PRO A 575 -12.77 -14.55 -15.68
CA PRO A 575 -14.18 -14.36 -16.00
C PRO A 575 -14.63 -14.94 -17.35
N ALA A 576 -13.69 -15.13 -18.31
CA ALA A 576 -14.01 -15.82 -19.57
C ALA A 576 -14.27 -17.31 -19.35
N SER A 577 -13.60 -17.93 -18.37
CA SER A 577 -13.87 -19.33 -17.98
C SER A 577 -15.29 -19.51 -17.42
N GLU A 578 -15.80 -18.53 -16.66
CA GLU A 578 -17.20 -18.57 -16.18
C GLU A 578 -18.21 -18.57 -17.33
N ARG A 579 -17.95 -17.76 -18.34
CA ARG A 579 -18.80 -17.68 -19.54
C ARG A 579 -18.70 -18.91 -20.40
N LEU A 580 -17.51 -19.51 -20.48
CA LEU A 580 -17.27 -20.71 -21.30
C LEU A 580 -17.95 -21.95 -20.70
N PHE A 581 -17.81 -22.13 -19.38
CA PHE A 581 -18.33 -23.30 -18.67
C PHE A 581 -19.73 -23.10 -18.09
N GLU A 582 -20.26 -21.88 -18.14
CA GLU A 582 -21.53 -21.48 -17.52
C GLU A 582 -21.59 -21.77 -16.01
N LEU A 583 -20.44 -21.69 -15.35
CA LEU A 583 -20.25 -21.93 -13.92
C LEU A 583 -19.56 -20.73 -13.26
N SER A 584 -19.95 -20.38 -12.06
CA SER A 584 -19.26 -19.31 -11.30
C SER A 584 -17.84 -19.75 -10.91
N THR A 585 -16.92 -18.79 -10.75
CA THR A 585 -15.52 -19.06 -10.32
C THR A 585 -15.48 -19.91 -9.04
N GLY A 586 -16.38 -19.66 -8.08
CA GLY A 586 -16.47 -20.43 -6.85
C GLY A 586 -16.88 -21.90 -7.05
N GLN A 587 -17.56 -22.22 -8.15
CA GLN A 587 -17.93 -23.58 -8.54
C GLN A 587 -16.85 -24.25 -9.39
N LEU A 588 -16.01 -23.48 -10.07
CA LEU A 588 -14.89 -23.98 -10.88
C LEU A 588 -13.69 -24.32 -10.01
N ILE A 589 -13.34 -23.48 -9.04
CA ILE A 589 -12.21 -23.70 -8.13
C ILE A 589 -12.42 -24.98 -7.33
N GLY A 590 -11.39 -25.84 -7.28
CA GLY A 590 -11.42 -27.12 -6.61
C GLY A 590 -12.07 -28.24 -7.41
N ARG A 591 -12.47 -28.01 -8.67
CA ARG A 591 -12.86 -29.08 -9.59
C ARG A 591 -11.71 -29.53 -10.45
N HIS A 592 -11.72 -30.79 -10.83
CA HIS A 592 -10.76 -31.34 -11.78
C HIS A 592 -11.20 -30.99 -13.20
N LEU A 593 -10.27 -30.45 -14.05
CA LEU A 593 -10.64 -29.96 -15.39
C LEU A 593 -11.12 -31.07 -16.31
N ASN A 594 -10.64 -32.32 -16.14
CA ASN A 594 -11.11 -33.46 -16.94
C ASN A 594 -12.60 -33.81 -16.72
N LYS A 595 -13.21 -33.40 -15.60
CA LYS A 595 -14.66 -33.53 -15.38
C LYS A 595 -15.48 -32.62 -16.27
N LEU A 596 -14.89 -31.50 -16.69
CA LEU A 596 -15.49 -30.51 -17.59
C LEU A 596 -15.15 -30.85 -19.05
N LEU A 597 -13.97 -31.43 -19.29
CA LEU A 597 -13.45 -31.84 -20.59
C LEU A 597 -12.98 -33.29 -20.52
N PRO A 598 -13.89 -34.27 -20.70
CA PRO A 598 -13.60 -35.70 -20.51
C PRO A 598 -12.53 -36.28 -21.46
N GLY A 599 -12.22 -35.57 -22.56
CA GLY A 599 -11.16 -35.98 -23.49
C GLY A 599 -9.74 -35.75 -22.98
N LEU A 600 -9.55 -35.05 -21.84
CA LEU A 600 -8.25 -34.81 -21.24
C LEU A 600 -7.85 -35.93 -20.28
N ALA A 601 -6.58 -36.33 -20.28
CA ALA A 601 -6.04 -37.29 -19.32
C ALA A 601 -6.13 -36.72 -17.87
N ASN A 602 -6.06 -37.61 -16.86
CA ASN A 602 -6.15 -37.19 -15.46
C ASN A 602 -4.95 -36.33 -15.00
N GLN A 603 -3.79 -36.49 -15.62
CA GLN A 603 -2.57 -35.78 -15.27
C GLN A 603 -2.23 -34.76 -16.35
N PRO A 604 -2.06 -33.47 -15.99
CA PRO A 604 -1.72 -32.40 -16.93
C PRO A 604 -0.42 -32.61 -17.70
N GLU A 605 0.57 -33.32 -17.13
CA GLU A 605 1.84 -33.65 -17.76
C GLU A 605 1.70 -34.49 -19.05
N ARG A 606 0.60 -35.23 -19.15
CA ARG A 606 0.32 -36.12 -20.31
C ARG A 606 -0.47 -35.43 -21.40
N TRP A 607 -0.82 -34.18 -21.22
CA TRP A 607 -1.59 -33.43 -22.22
C TRP A 607 -0.65 -32.97 -23.33
N PRO A 608 -1.06 -33.06 -24.60
CA PRO A 608 -0.31 -32.43 -25.68
C PRO A 608 -0.35 -30.90 -25.48
N SER A 609 0.73 -30.20 -25.86
CA SER A 609 0.84 -28.73 -25.72
C SER A 609 -0.32 -27.98 -26.39
N ARG A 610 -0.97 -28.60 -27.41
CA ARG A 610 -2.22 -28.13 -28.02
C ARG A 610 -3.07 -29.33 -28.38
N SER A 611 -4.38 -29.27 -28.08
CA SER A 611 -5.35 -30.28 -28.46
C SER A 611 -6.72 -29.64 -28.72
N GLU A 612 -7.52 -30.29 -29.57
CA GLU A 612 -8.91 -29.91 -29.75
C GLU A 612 -9.79 -30.82 -28.89
N GLN A 613 -10.69 -30.22 -28.13
CA GLN A 613 -11.61 -30.94 -27.25
C GLN A 613 -13.04 -30.45 -27.45
N THR A 614 -14.00 -31.34 -27.26
CA THR A 614 -15.41 -30.98 -27.33
C THR A 614 -15.96 -30.74 -25.93
N LEU A 615 -16.56 -29.58 -25.70
CA LEU A 615 -17.28 -29.23 -24.48
C LEU A 615 -18.78 -29.46 -24.74
N ASN A 616 -19.39 -30.34 -23.98
CA ASN A 616 -20.84 -30.56 -24.02
C ASN A 616 -21.49 -29.78 -22.87
N LEU A 617 -22.29 -28.78 -23.21
CA LEU A 617 -23.04 -27.97 -22.24
C LEU A 617 -24.44 -28.61 -22.01
N PRO A 618 -25.08 -28.33 -20.83
CA PRO A 618 -26.40 -28.88 -20.48
C PRO A 618 -27.53 -28.53 -21.45
N ALA A 619 -27.37 -27.47 -22.25
CA ALA A 619 -28.37 -26.95 -23.19
C ALA A 619 -28.28 -27.61 -24.59
N GLU A 620 -27.66 -28.77 -24.77
CA GLU A 620 -27.39 -29.44 -26.07
C GLU A 620 -26.45 -28.64 -27.01
N ASP A 621 -25.81 -27.59 -26.49
CA ASP A 621 -24.84 -26.80 -27.24
C ASP A 621 -23.44 -27.43 -27.08
N SER A 622 -22.89 -27.98 -28.19
CA SER A 622 -21.55 -28.55 -28.19
C SER A 622 -20.56 -27.55 -28.77
N ARG A 623 -19.53 -27.16 -28.00
CA ARG A 623 -18.47 -26.25 -28.43
C ARG A 623 -17.17 -26.99 -28.69
N ILE A 624 -16.47 -26.58 -29.71
CA ILE A 624 -15.13 -27.10 -30.03
C ILE A 624 -14.11 -26.16 -29.45
N LEU A 625 -13.31 -26.66 -28.52
CA LEU A 625 -12.30 -25.88 -27.82
C LEU A 625 -10.89 -26.21 -28.27
N GLU A 626 -10.08 -25.24 -28.58
CA GLU A 626 -8.62 -25.38 -28.65
C GLU A 626 -8.05 -25.25 -27.24
N VAL A 627 -7.42 -26.31 -26.74
CA VAL A 627 -6.82 -26.37 -25.41
C VAL A 627 -5.32 -26.25 -25.56
N ALA A 628 -4.72 -25.20 -25.01
CA ALA A 628 -3.27 -25.03 -24.95
C ALA A 628 -2.83 -25.07 -23.49
N ILE A 629 -1.79 -25.87 -23.18
CA ILE A 629 -1.23 -26.00 -21.85
C ILE A 629 0.24 -25.56 -21.83
N SER A 630 0.62 -24.86 -20.77
CA SER A 630 2.00 -24.48 -20.46
C SER A 630 2.27 -24.74 -18.99
N ASP A 631 3.45 -25.26 -18.67
CA ASP A 631 3.94 -25.46 -17.32
C ASP A 631 4.43 -24.13 -16.73
N ARG A 632 4.18 -23.92 -15.45
CA ARG A 632 4.63 -22.78 -14.67
C ARG A 632 5.14 -23.28 -13.31
N PHE A 633 6.36 -22.89 -12.95
CA PHE A 633 6.85 -23.13 -11.61
C PHE A 633 6.40 -21.97 -10.70
N SER A 634 5.61 -22.28 -9.66
CA SER A 634 5.20 -21.30 -8.66
C SER A 634 6.30 -21.12 -7.62
N GLN A 635 6.81 -19.89 -7.48
CA GLN A 635 7.77 -19.50 -6.44
C GLN A 635 7.12 -19.15 -5.09
N ASP A 636 5.82 -19.35 -4.92
CA ASP A 636 5.08 -18.97 -3.69
C ASP A 636 5.26 -19.94 -2.51
N ALA A 637 6.24 -20.83 -2.55
CA ALA A 637 6.60 -21.69 -1.41
C ALA A 637 7.60 -20.99 -0.49
N SER A 638 7.18 -19.92 0.21
CA SER A 638 7.88 -19.43 1.39
C SER A 638 7.79 -20.47 2.51
N LEU A 639 8.95 -20.97 2.98
CA LEU A 639 9.25 -21.73 4.19
C LEU A 639 9.42 -23.26 4.10
N PHE A 640 9.00 -23.93 3.05
CA PHE A 640 9.41 -25.34 2.86
C PHE A 640 9.69 -25.58 1.37
N ASN A 641 10.88 -26.04 1.05
CA ASN A 641 11.45 -26.34 -0.27
C ASN A 641 10.63 -27.40 -1.08
N GLN A 642 9.40 -27.10 -1.47
CA GLN A 642 8.64 -27.84 -2.46
C GLN A 642 8.23 -26.87 -3.57
N GLU A 643 8.90 -26.98 -4.72
CA GLU A 643 8.47 -26.35 -5.97
C GLU A 643 7.13 -26.98 -6.37
N LEU A 644 6.02 -26.24 -6.15
CA LEU A 644 4.71 -26.65 -6.62
C LEU A 644 4.63 -26.38 -8.13
N GLN A 645 4.53 -27.43 -8.93
CA GLN A 645 4.34 -27.33 -10.36
C GLN A 645 2.88 -26.93 -10.65
N GLU A 646 2.69 -25.79 -11.30
CA GLU A 646 1.39 -25.31 -11.74
C GLU A 646 1.32 -25.33 -13.27
N TYR A 647 0.12 -25.57 -13.80
CA TYR A 647 -0.14 -25.56 -15.24
C TYR A 647 -1.11 -24.45 -15.59
N VAL A 648 -0.77 -23.65 -16.60
CA VAL A 648 -1.66 -22.65 -17.17
C VAL A 648 -2.31 -23.22 -18.41
N VAL A 649 -3.64 -23.30 -18.43
CA VAL A 649 -4.42 -23.82 -19.55
C VAL A 649 -5.24 -22.68 -20.15
N ILE A 650 -5.09 -22.48 -21.44
CA ILE A 650 -5.87 -21.53 -22.23
C ILE A 650 -6.87 -22.33 -23.08
N LEU A 651 -8.12 -21.97 -22.96
CA LEU A 651 -9.24 -22.60 -23.65
C LEU A 651 -9.86 -21.58 -24.59
N ARG A 652 -9.76 -21.82 -25.88
CA ARG A 652 -10.31 -20.95 -26.92
C ARG A 652 -11.46 -21.64 -27.62
N ASP A 653 -12.62 -21.03 -27.66
CA ASP A 653 -13.75 -21.49 -28.48
C ASP A 653 -13.43 -21.24 -29.96
N ILE A 654 -13.35 -22.32 -30.73
CA ILE A 654 -13.09 -22.28 -32.17
C ILE A 654 -14.28 -22.82 -33.00
N THR A 655 -15.46 -22.92 -32.39
CA THR A 655 -16.66 -23.49 -33.01
C THR A 655 -17.03 -22.75 -34.30
N ASP A 656 -17.15 -21.42 -34.26
CA ASP A 656 -17.47 -20.60 -35.43
C ASP A 656 -16.40 -20.71 -36.52
N ARG A 657 -15.12 -20.77 -36.12
CA ARG A 657 -13.99 -20.94 -37.04
C ARG A 657 -14.04 -22.28 -37.75
N LYS A 658 -14.36 -23.37 -37.05
CA LYS A 658 -14.49 -24.72 -37.63
C LYS A 658 -15.69 -24.79 -38.56
N GLN A 659 -16.84 -24.28 -38.18
CA GLN A 659 -18.04 -24.20 -39.02
C GLN A 659 -17.78 -23.43 -40.31
N ALA A 660 -17.11 -22.27 -40.19
CA ALA A 660 -16.72 -21.48 -41.37
C ALA A 660 -15.74 -22.23 -42.27
N GLN A 661 -14.79 -22.97 -41.70
CA GLN A 661 -13.81 -23.78 -42.45
C GLN A 661 -14.49 -24.93 -43.17
N GLU A 662 -15.40 -25.64 -42.51
CA GLU A 662 -16.19 -26.72 -43.14
C GLU A 662 -17.10 -26.16 -44.25
N SER A 663 -17.75 -25.00 -44.03
CA SER A 663 -18.57 -24.35 -45.04
C SER A 663 -17.74 -23.94 -46.25
N LEU A 664 -16.53 -23.42 -46.03
CA LEU A 664 -15.60 -23.06 -47.11
C LEU A 664 -15.13 -24.27 -47.87
N GLN A 665 -14.83 -25.39 -47.18
CA GLN A 665 -14.42 -26.60 -47.81
C GLN A 665 -15.51 -27.22 -48.70
N LYS A 666 -16.77 -27.23 -48.19
CA LYS A 666 -17.93 -27.65 -48.98
C LYS A 666 -18.14 -26.78 -50.21
N ALA A 667 -18.03 -25.47 -50.03
CA ALA A 667 -18.15 -24.51 -51.16
C ALA A 667 -17.03 -24.68 -52.20
N ASN A 668 -15.79 -25.01 -51.77
CA ASN A 668 -14.70 -25.33 -52.68
C ASN A 668 -14.93 -26.64 -53.43
N GLU A 669 -15.40 -27.70 -52.77
CA GLU A 669 -15.76 -28.98 -53.40
C GLU A 669 -16.87 -28.80 -54.42
N GLU A 670 -17.92 -28.04 -54.08
CA GLU A 670 -18.98 -27.66 -55.02
C GLU A 670 -18.47 -26.84 -56.21
N LEU A 671 -17.53 -25.95 -55.96
CA LEU A 671 -16.93 -25.12 -57.02
C LEU A 671 -16.05 -25.95 -57.94
N GLU A 672 -15.28 -26.90 -57.42
CA GLU A 672 -14.46 -27.81 -58.21
C GLU A 672 -15.34 -28.68 -59.15
N ILE A 673 -16.43 -29.25 -58.63
CA ILE A 673 -17.42 -29.99 -59.43
C ILE A 673 -18.02 -29.10 -60.52
N LYS A 674 -18.37 -27.86 -60.20
CA LYS A 674 -18.93 -26.90 -61.15
C LYS A 674 -17.92 -26.48 -62.22
N VAL A 675 -16.64 -26.32 -61.87
CA VAL A 675 -15.56 -25.99 -62.82
C VAL A 675 -15.31 -27.19 -63.75
N GLU A 676 -15.30 -28.43 -63.22
CA GLU A 676 -15.14 -29.62 -64.04
C GLU A 676 -16.26 -29.83 -65.03
N ASN A 677 -17.51 -29.66 -64.59
CA ASN A 677 -18.68 -29.70 -65.47
C ASN A 677 -18.60 -28.60 -66.55
N ARG A 678 -18.28 -27.37 -66.20
CA ARG A 678 -18.17 -26.29 -67.15
C ARG A 678 -17.01 -26.45 -68.13
N THR A 679 -15.90 -27.06 -67.65
CA THR A 679 -14.77 -27.36 -68.53
C THR A 679 -15.13 -28.43 -69.52
N SER A 680 -15.88 -29.46 -69.10
CA SER A 680 -16.40 -30.52 -70.02
C SER A 680 -17.37 -29.98 -71.05
N GLU A 681 -18.32 -29.10 -70.67
CA GLU A 681 -19.19 -28.38 -71.59
C GLU A 681 -18.43 -27.53 -72.62
N LEU A 682 -17.42 -26.79 -72.15
CA LEU A 682 -16.58 -25.98 -72.99
C LEU A 682 -15.80 -26.85 -73.99
N ARG A 683 -15.21 -27.98 -73.57
CA ARG A 683 -14.53 -28.92 -74.46
C ARG A 683 -15.47 -29.43 -75.54
N TYR A 684 -16.64 -29.85 -75.15
CA TYR A 684 -17.68 -30.34 -76.08
C TYR A 684 -18.04 -29.20 -77.10
N THR A 685 -18.27 -28.01 -76.61
CA THR A 685 -18.61 -26.86 -77.47
C THR A 685 -17.46 -26.47 -78.43
N VAL A 686 -16.18 -26.55 -77.93
CA VAL A 686 -14.99 -26.30 -78.77
C VAL A 686 -14.86 -27.37 -79.86
N GLU A 687 -15.14 -28.65 -79.53
CA GLU A 687 -15.12 -29.73 -80.48
C GLU A 687 -16.22 -29.58 -81.53
N GLN A 688 -17.42 -29.19 -81.16
CA GLN A 688 -18.48 -28.83 -82.12
C GLN A 688 -18.14 -27.68 -83.03
N LEU A 689 -17.56 -26.60 -82.50
CA LEU A 689 -17.09 -25.44 -83.27
C LEU A 689 -15.96 -25.78 -84.21
N GLN A 690 -15.03 -26.69 -83.79
CA GLN A 690 -13.97 -27.16 -84.65
C GLN A 690 -14.51 -27.95 -85.82
N ASN A 691 -15.47 -28.86 -85.60
CA ASN A 691 -16.15 -29.60 -86.64
C ASN A 691 -16.91 -28.66 -87.61
N GLU A 692 -17.60 -27.69 -87.09
CA GLU A 692 -18.28 -26.67 -87.92
C GLU A 692 -17.35 -25.81 -88.74
N ILE A 693 -16.17 -25.48 -88.19
CA ILE A 693 -15.12 -24.76 -88.92
C ILE A 693 -14.54 -25.64 -90.03
N GLU A 694 -14.27 -26.91 -89.79
CA GLU A 694 -13.81 -27.85 -90.83
C GLU A 694 -14.83 -28.02 -91.91
N GLU A 695 -16.12 -28.15 -91.57
CA GLU A 695 -17.21 -28.24 -92.51
C GLU A 695 -17.34 -26.96 -93.34
N ARG A 696 -17.26 -25.81 -92.77
CA ARG A 696 -17.25 -24.51 -93.47
C ARG A 696 -16.00 -24.36 -94.37
N GLN A 697 -14.80 -24.77 -93.92
CA GLN A 697 -13.63 -24.75 -94.75
C GLN A 697 -13.76 -25.66 -95.97
N GLN A 698 -14.39 -26.82 -95.79
CA GLN A 698 -14.65 -27.75 -96.86
C GLN A 698 -15.66 -27.20 -97.84
N ILE A 699 -16.70 -26.54 -97.40
CA ILE A 699 -17.71 -25.84 -98.22
C ILE A 699 -17.02 -24.69 -98.98
N GLU A 700 -16.21 -23.88 -98.29
CA GLU A 700 -15.42 -22.80 -98.98
C GLU A 700 -14.50 -23.35 -100.05
N ALA A 701 -13.80 -24.44 -99.75
CA ALA A 701 -12.92 -25.05 -100.72
C ALA A 701 -13.68 -25.58 -101.95
N ASN A 702 -14.83 -26.20 -101.73
CA ASN A 702 -15.73 -26.67 -102.79
C ASN A 702 -16.27 -25.47 -103.56
N LEU A 703 -16.66 -24.39 -102.91
CA LEU A 703 -17.14 -23.17 -103.53
C LEU A 703 -16.09 -22.52 -104.45
N ARG A 704 -14.82 -22.47 -103.92
CA ARG A 704 -13.68 -21.97 -104.71
C ARG A 704 -13.40 -22.88 -105.87
N ALA A 705 -13.50 -24.22 -105.71
CA ALA A 705 -13.37 -25.17 -106.82
C ALA A 705 -14.44 -24.95 -107.88
N MET A 706 -15.69 -24.80 -107.48
CA MET A 706 -16.77 -24.47 -108.38
C MET A 706 -16.60 -23.10 -109.13
N GLN A 707 -16.18 -22.07 -108.36
CA GLN A 707 -15.88 -20.75 -108.97
C GLN A 707 -14.73 -20.89 -109.95
N ASN A 708 -13.70 -21.64 -109.69
CA ASN A 708 -12.62 -21.91 -110.63
C ASN A 708 -13.10 -22.70 -111.84
N GLN A 709 -14.04 -23.67 -111.72
CA GLN A 709 -14.67 -24.37 -112.80
C GLN A 709 -15.46 -23.43 -113.66
N ILE A 710 -16.28 -22.54 -113.08
CA ILE A 710 -17.02 -21.53 -113.78
C ILE A 710 -16.14 -20.57 -114.57
N VAL A 711 -15.05 -20.11 -113.95
CA VAL A 711 -14.06 -19.24 -114.59
C VAL A 711 -13.37 -19.97 -115.77
N VAL A 712 -13.13 -21.28 -115.61
CA VAL A 712 -12.56 -22.11 -116.67
C VAL A 712 -13.54 -22.30 -117.82
N GLN A 713 -14.90 -22.56 -117.49
CA GLN A 713 -15.95 -22.63 -118.49
C GLN A 713 -16.15 -21.28 -119.20
N GLU A 714 -16.16 -20.17 -118.49
CA GLU A 714 -16.21 -18.82 -119.05
C GLU A 714 -15.09 -18.52 -120.02
N LYS A 715 -13.87 -18.90 -119.63
CA LYS A 715 -12.70 -18.80 -120.53
C LYS A 715 -12.81 -19.74 -121.73
N LEU A 716 -13.27 -20.93 -121.59
CA LEU A 716 -13.55 -21.88 -122.68
C LEU A 716 -14.68 -21.33 -123.62
N ALA A 717 -15.77 -20.75 -123.05
CA ALA A 717 -16.83 -20.14 -123.82
C ALA A 717 -16.33 -18.89 -124.53
N SER A 718 -15.51 -18.09 -123.95
CA SER A 718 -14.87 -16.90 -124.63
C SER A 718 -13.85 -17.34 -125.67
N LEU A 719 -13.11 -18.45 -125.53
CA LEU A 719 -12.28 -19.01 -126.60
C LEU A 719 -13.14 -19.59 -127.76
N GLY A 720 -14.29 -20.25 -127.46
CA GLY A 720 -15.25 -20.76 -128.43
C GLY A 720 -15.92 -19.61 -129.29
N SER A 721 -16.15 -18.45 -128.68
CA SER A 721 -16.66 -17.29 -129.39
C SER A 721 -15.56 -16.60 -130.24
N LEU A 722 -14.35 -16.70 -129.94
CA LEU A 722 -13.19 -16.17 -130.71
C LEU A 722 -12.91 -17.02 -131.96
N THR A 723 -13.26 -18.32 -132.01
CA THR A 723 -13.10 -19.16 -133.19
C THR A 723 -14.24 -19.05 -134.20
N GLN A 724 -15.30 -18.31 -133.90
CA GLN A 724 -16.43 -18.03 -134.85
C GLN A 724 -16.33 -16.71 -135.54
N ALA A 725 -15.27 -15.92 -135.36
CA ALA A 725 -15.11 -14.58 -136.00
C ALA A 725 -13.88 -14.46 -136.85
N LEU A 726 -13.63 -15.42 -137.71
CA LEU A 726 -12.64 -15.20 -138.82
C LEU A 726 -13.36 -15.48 -140.10
N PRO A 727 -13.57 -14.40 -140.82
CA PRO A 727 -14.08 -14.51 -142.20
C PRO A 727 -12.96 -14.90 -143.14
N THR A 728 -13.28 -15.83 -143.98
CA THR A 728 -12.54 -16.21 -145.18
C THR A 728 -12.45 -15.07 -146.12
N LYS A 729 -11.32 -14.82 -146.58
CA LYS A 729 -11.19 -14.14 -147.89
C LYS A 729 -10.11 -14.83 -148.70
N SER A 730 -10.56 -15.21 -149.76
CA SER A 730 -9.91 -15.80 -150.93
C SER A 730 -9.19 -14.73 -151.76
N GLU A 731 -8.34 -15.27 -152.54
CA GLU A 731 -7.94 -14.98 -153.93
C GLU A 731 -6.66 -14.22 -154.15
N THR A 732 -5.88 -14.99 -154.73
CA THR A 732 -5.37 -15.03 -156.11
C THR A 732 -4.95 -13.73 -156.79
N PRO A 733 -4.14 -13.73 -157.79
CA PRO A 733 -3.41 -14.83 -158.35
C PRO A 733 -1.92 -14.80 -158.10
#